data_598d3b722ced55f3b2cdf521b4069327
#
_entry.id   598d3b722ced55f3b2cdf521b4069327
#
_cell.length_a   1.000
_cell.length_b   1.000
_cell.length_c   1.000
_cell.angle_alpha   90.00
_cell.angle_beta   90.00
_cell.angle_gamma   90.00
#
_symmetry.space_group_name_H-M   'P 1'
#
loop_
_entity.id
_entity.type
_entity.pdbx_description
1 polymer ?
#
loop_
_entity_poly.entity_id
_entity_poly.type
_entity_poly.pdbx_seq_one_letter_code
_entity_poly.pdbx_strand_id
1 'polypeptide(L)'
;MLVKRDLAEKYPMMDAYTMPLGAPSRAIVGREEEMKAVLASMQRPELCNVMLLAEAGTGKGHPLDAWIPVADERGYIQFKDICVGDQVFDENGFPVSVTGVYPQGQKEVFRVTFEDGTSIFCNDEHLWNVRTRWEHFSGKPYRTRSLREMMESDQNRNGYTKHGAKQPVWYVPVNRPVFRKDRPLPIPPYTMGALIANGCLTCPDLTISTTAEEVVARIRNEIGAVGYKRCSEHNFSWIFEDAGNVKYRKTAAMAGLDSCLDVAFFKKSVDRRIPPVYFLGSVEQRMELLRGLMDGDGSLSSDDRLRCTFATSSSGLCNDFVRLCQSLGIRTTHSERRRQGRETSHPEYAVYLRIPDDLKQECFWLRRYHDMISEYRRYDRQFHRHYDDLAIVSIEDLGYETEMVCIMVNGESHLYQTGFEHIVTHNTALVQGVMSRDKDRTYLEVDLARMLADLPDANQMAARLKKLFDEVSVYVASEGRELVLFIDEFHQIVQMSPAAVEALKPLLARSGSMGVRVIGATTFDEFRQWISPNQALTERLQRFNLAPPGPNVVVEILRNMAKTYGVLDELSNDNLFHLICEYTDRYIPASNQPRKSIRVFDAMLGWHRAYGRRLDTSLLGDVIYESEGVRVAFKVDATQIKAK
;
A
#
# COMPACT_ATOMS: atom_id res chain seq x y z
N MET A 1 15.48 -16.07 -23.67
CA MET A 1 14.49 -16.43 -22.65
C MET A 1 14.54 -17.93 -22.50
N LEU A 2 15.42 -18.47 -21.62
CA LEU A 2 15.44 -19.89 -21.33
C LEU A 2 14.13 -20.28 -20.64
N VAL A 3 13.52 -21.35 -21.12
CA VAL A 3 12.26 -21.85 -20.58
C VAL A 3 12.53 -22.27 -19.12
N LYS A 4 11.75 -21.78 -18.16
CA LYS A 4 11.91 -22.02 -16.70
C LYS A 4 12.20 -23.50 -16.31
N ARG A 5 11.80 -24.47 -17.13
CA ARG A 5 12.07 -25.90 -16.90
C ARG A 5 13.55 -26.31 -17.03
N ASP A 6 14.29 -25.67 -17.96
CA ASP A 6 15.71 -26.04 -18.18
C ASP A 6 16.65 -25.47 -17.11
N LEU A 7 16.27 -24.37 -16.43
CA LEU A 7 17.05 -23.78 -15.34
C LEU A 7 17.01 -24.66 -14.09
N ALA A 8 15.83 -25.09 -13.66
CA ALA A 8 15.65 -25.90 -12.45
C ALA A 8 16.37 -27.26 -12.51
N GLU A 9 16.47 -27.85 -13.72
CA GLU A 9 17.10 -29.16 -13.91
C GLU A 9 18.63 -29.08 -13.97
N LYS A 10 19.17 -28.00 -14.57
CA LYS A 10 20.63 -27.82 -14.73
C LYS A 10 21.28 -27.02 -13.59
N TYR A 11 20.54 -26.07 -13.00
CA TYR A 11 21.06 -25.11 -12.03
C TYR A 11 20.09 -24.96 -10.84
N PRO A 12 19.90 -26.00 -10.03
CA PRO A 12 18.89 -26.05 -8.99
C PRO A 12 19.10 -25.01 -7.88
N MET A 13 20.34 -24.62 -7.58
CA MET A 13 20.62 -23.57 -6.59
C MET A 13 20.30 -22.18 -7.12
N MET A 14 20.60 -21.91 -8.39
CA MET A 14 20.22 -20.65 -9.02
C MET A 14 18.68 -20.51 -9.07
N ASP A 15 17.97 -21.55 -9.52
CA ASP A 15 16.50 -21.52 -9.59
C ASP A 15 15.86 -21.39 -8.21
N ALA A 16 16.44 -22.05 -7.19
CA ALA A 16 15.92 -22.03 -5.83
C ALA A 16 16.16 -20.70 -5.10
N TYR A 17 17.32 -20.06 -5.30
CA TYR A 17 17.79 -18.96 -4.45
C TYR A 17 18.12 -17.67 -5.20
N THR A 18 17.82 -17.57 -6.50
CA THR A 18 17.95 -16.32 -7.24
C THR A 18 16.69 -15.99 -8.04
N MET A 19 16.48 -14.70 -8.23
CA MET A 19 15.42 -14.19 -9.10
C MET A 19 15.96 -13.11 -10.04
N PRO A 20 15.41 -12.95 -11.26
CA PRO A 20 15.78 -11.85 -12.14
C PRO A 20 15.49 -10.51 -11.46
N LEU A 21 16.49 -9.62 -11.40
CA LEU A 21 16.27 -8.27 -10.91
C LEU A 21 15.35 -7.52 -11.91
N GLY A 22 14.24 -6.98 -11.45
CA GLY A 22 13.26 -6.28 -12.28
C GLY A 22 13.83 -4.97 -12.87
N ALA A 23 13.46 -4.63 -14.10
CA ALA A 23 13.83 -3.35 -14.71
C ALA A 23 13.12 -2.18 -14.01
N PRO A 24 13.78 -1.01 -13.82
CA PRO A 24 13.14 0.15 -13.24
C PRO A 24 12.03 0.67 -14.16
N SER A 25 10.88 1.01 -13.60
CA SER A 25 9.73 1.55 -14.35
C SER A 25 9.96 2.98 -14.86
N ARG A 26 10.91 3.71 -14.26
CA ARG A 26 11.32 5.06 -14.65
C ARG A 26 12.82 5.20 -14.68
N ALA A 27 13.33 6.12 -15.53
CA ALA A 27 14.75 6.47 -15.54
C ALA A 27 15.15 7.05 -14.17
N ILE A 28 16.13 6.41 -13.52
CA ILE A 28 16.71 6.93 -12.29
C ILE A 28 17.61 8.09 -12.65
N VAL A 29 17.24 9.28 -12.24
CA VAL A 29 17.94 10.55 -12.51
C VAL A 29 18.78 10.94 -11.31
N GLY A 30 19.97 11.45 -11.58
CA GLY A 30 20.78 12.09 -10.56
C GLY A 30 21.75 11.19 -9.82
N ARG A 31 21.92 9.97 -10.29
CA ARG A 31 22.93 9.01 -9.82
C ARG A 31 23.83 8.52 -10.97
N GLU A 32 23.90 9.33 -12.07
CA GLU A 32 24.63 8.96 -13.29
C GLU A 32 26.10 8.68 -13.01
N GLU A 33 26.75 9.51 -12.22
CA GLU A 33 28.17 9.37 -11.90
C GLU A 33 28.42 8.18 -10.98
N GLU A 34 27.56 7.97 -9.97
CA GLU A 34 27.63 6.79 -9.12
C GLU A 34 27.33 5.51 -9.91
N MET A 35 26.32 5.53 -10.77
CA MET A 35 26.02 4.38 -11.65
C MET A 35 27.15 4.10 -12.63
N LYS A 36 27.74 5.13 -13.27
CA LYS A 36 28.95 4.99 -14.11
C LYS A 36 30.15 4.46 -13.32
N ALA A 37 30.36 4.97 -12.11
CA ALA A 37 31.44 4.54 -11.25
C ALA A 37 31.27 3.08 -10.79
N VAL A 38 30.05 2.67 -10.46
CA VAL A 38 29.71 1.25 -10.17
C VAL A 38 29.96 0.39 -11.40
N LEU A 39 29.46 0.79 -12.59
CA LEU A 39 29.68 0.08 -13.85
C LEU A 39 31.17 -0.01 -14.19
N ALA A 40 31.93 1.12 -14.04
CA ALA A 40 33.36 1.13 -14.26
C ALA A 40 34.12 0.19 -13.30
N SER A 41 33.68 0.09 -12.06
CA SER A 41 34.26 -0.85 -11.09
C SER A 41 33.97 -2.28 -11.47
N MET A 42 32.78 -2.60 -11.93
CA MET A 42 32.43 -3.94 -12.41
C MET A 42 33.17 -4.35 -13.68
N GLN A 43 33.76 -3.40 -14.42
CA GLN A 43 34.61 -3.69 -15.58
C GLN A 43 36.04 -4.10 -15.20
N ARG A 44 36.44 -3.94 -13.95
CA ARG A 44 37.80 -4.31 -13.50
C ARG A 44 37.96 -5.82 -13.51
N PRO A 45 39.15 -6.32 -13.85
CA PRO A 45 39.39 -7.78 -13.86
C PRO A 45 39.48 -8.40 -12.49
N GLU A 46 39.96 -7.65 -11.46
CA GLU A 46 40.23 -8.21 -10.12
C GLU A 46 39.35 -7.63 -9.03
N LEU A 47 39.18 -6.30 -8.95
CA LEU A 47 38.35 -5.63 -7.93
C LEU A 47 37.00 -5.22 -8.53
N CYS A 48 36.24 -6.21 -8.96
CA CYS A 48 34.99 -5.99 -9.70
C CYS A 48 33.72 -6.07 -8.83
N ASN A 49 33.87 -6.37 -7.55
CA ASN A 49 32.72 -6.45 -6.64
C ASN A 49 32.50 -5.11 -5.94
N VAL A 50 31.26 -4.78 -5.73
CA VAL A 50 30.81 -3.46 -5.25
C VAL A 50 30.04 -3.63 -3.94
N MET A 51 30.26 -2.71 -3.01
CA MET A 51 29.46 -2.55 -1.80
C MET A 51 28.82 -1.16 -1.81
N LEU A 52 27.51 -1.11 -1.88
CA LEU A 52 26.71 0.11 -1.80
C LEU A 52 26.39 0.38 -0.33
N LEU A 53 26.76 1.56 0.14
CA LEU A 53 26.45 2.03 1.48
C LEU A 53 25.46 3.17 1.40
N ALA A 54 24.29 2.99 2.00
CA ALA A 54 23.25 4.01 2.10
C ALA A 54 22.99 4.37 3.57
N GLU A 55 22.40 5.52 3.83
CA GLU A 55 21.89 5.82 5.17
C GLU A 55 20.76 4.85 5.54
N ALA A 56 20.67 4.52 6.83
CA ALA A 56 19.62 3.64 7.36
C ALA A 56 18.23 4.15 6.99
N GLY A 57 17.51 3.38 6.28
CA GLY A 57 16.14 3.67 5.85
C GLY A 57 15.35 2.40 5.60
N THR A 58 15.87 1.27 6.04
CA THR A 58 15.39 -0.08 5.75
C THR A 58 14.71 -0.76 6.92
N GLY A 59 14.71 -0.18 8.12
CA GLY A 59 14.10 -0.76 9.33
C GLY A 59 12.56 -0.78 9.36
N LYS A 60 11.89 -0.88 8.21
CA LYS A 60 10.44 -0.84 8.05
C LYS A 60 9.86 -2.21 8.33
N GLY A 61 8.87 -2.31 9.24
CA GLY A 61 8.29 -3.60 9.54
C GLY A 61 6.87 -3.54 10.06
N HIS A 62 6.15 -4.64 9.77
CA HIS A 62 4.90 -4.98 10.43
C HIS A 62 5.13 -6.20 11.32
N PRO A 63 4.40 -6.33 12.45
CA PRO A 63 4.40 -7.55 13.24
C PRO A 63 4.06 -8.78 12.42
N LEU A 64 4.68 -9.92 12.73
CA LEU A 64 4.45 -11.19 12.01
C LEU A 64 2.99 -11.66 12.06
N ASP A 65 2.26 -11.32 13.10
CA ASP A 65 0.83 -11.66 13.28
C ASP A 65 -0.13 -10.61 12.68
N ALA A 66 0.39 -9.50 12.15
CA ALA A 66 -0.43 -8.54 11.41
C ALA A 66 -0.94 -9.14 10.09
N TRP A 67 -2.08 -8.64 9.61
CA TRP A 67 -2.75 -9.17 8.43
C TRP A 67 -2.45 -8.35 7.18
N ILE A 68 -2.42 -9.01 6.03
CA ILE A 68 -2.25 -8.40 4.71
C ILE A 68 -3.21 -9.03 3.70
N PRO A 69 -3.90 -8.23 2.84
CA PRO A 69 -4.74 -8.76 1.79
C PRO A 69 -3.90 -9.32 0.64
N VAL A 70 -4.23 -10.53 0.19
CA VAL A 70 -3.62 -11.18 -0.98
C VAL A 70 -4.63 -11.44 -2.08
N ALA A 71 -4.17 -11.46 -3.34
CA ALA A 71 -5.07 -11.52 -4.50
C ALA A 71 -5.64 -12.91 -4.80
N ASP A 72 -5.12 -13.95 -4.15
CA ASP A 72 -5.55 -15.34 -4.34
C ASP A 72 -6.72 -15.77 -3.42
N GLU A 73 -7.02 -17.06 -3.40
CA GLU A 73 -8.12 -17.68 -2.66
C GLU A 73 -7.96 -17.60 -1.13
N ARG A 74 -6.76 -17.35 -0.62
CA ARG A 74 -6.51 -17.14 0.82
C ARG A 74 -7.13 -15.85 1.32
N GLY A 75 -7.27 -14.83 0.46
CA GLY A 75 -7.91 -13.54 0.73
C GLY A 75 -7.11 -12.64 1.65
N TYR A 76 -6.83 -13.09 2.85
CA TYR A 76 -5.98 -12.42 3.85
C TYR A 76 -5.09 -13.45 4.51
N ILE A 77 -3.83 -13.11 4.69
CA ILE A 77 -2.84 -13.93 5.42
C ILE A 77 -2.13 -13.08 6.48
N GLN A 78 -1.47 -13.73 7.41
CA GLN A 78 -0.56 -13.02 8.33
C GLN A 78 0.79 -12.78 7.66
N PHE A 79 1.49 -11.72 8.06
CA PHE A 79 2.82 -11.42 7.49
C PHE A 79 3.84 -12.55 7.67
N LYS A 80 3.70 -13.39 8.70
CA LYS A 80 4.55 -14.58 8.88
C LYS A 80 4.38 -15.63 7.77
N ASP A 81 3.24 -15.63 7.09
CA ASP A 81 2.87 -16.62 6.06
C ASP A 81 3.08 -16.06 4.63
N ILE A 82 3.55 -14.80 4.49
CA ILE A 82 3.79 -14.18 3.20
C ILE A 82 5.08 -14.69 2.58
N CYS A 83 5.05 -14.97 1.29
CA CYS A 83 6.17 -15.50 0.53
C CYS A 83 6.45 -14.65 -0.71
N VAL A 84 7.68 -14.72 -1.20
CA VAL A 84 8.04 -14.14 -2.50
C VAL A 84 7.21 -14.81 -3.59
N GLY A 85 6.63 -14.00 -4.47
CA GLY A 85 5.69 -14.44 -5.52
C GLY A 85 4.21 -14.30 -5.14
N ASP A 86 3.88 -14.11 -3.86
CA ASP A 86 2.52 -13.73 -3.47
C ASP A 86 2.13 -12.40 -4.12
N GLN A 87 0.84 -12.23 -4.37
CA GLN A 87 0.30 -10.99 -4.92
C GLN A 87 -0.48 -10.25 -3.84
N VAL A 88 -0.02 -9.05 -3.50
CA VAL A 88 -0.71 -8.08 -2.64
C VAL A 88 -1.30 -6.96 -3.50
N PHE A 89 -1.96 -5.97 -2.93
CA PHE A 89 -2.58 -4.89 -3.68
C PHE A 89 -1.82 -3.58 -3.51
N ASP A 90 -1.58 -2.85 -4.62
CA ASP A 90 -1.06 -1.48 -4.59
C ASP A 90 -2.10 -0.46 -4.07
N GLU A 91 -1.76 0.81 -4.02
CA GLU A 91 -2.67 1.90 -3.60
C GLU A 91 -3.90 2.05 -4.50
N ASN A 92 -3.79 1.63 -5.76
CA ASN A 92 -4.87 1.67 -6.75
C ASN A 92 -5.74 0.41 -6.73
N GLY A 93 -5.37 -0.58 -5.90
CA GLY A 93 -6.09 -1.85 -5.77
C GLY A 93 -5.70 -2.91 -6.80
N PHE A 94 -4.67 -2.70 -7.61
CA PHE A 94 -4.19 -3.70 -8.56
C PHE A 94 -3.23 -4.70 -7.89
N PRO A 95 -3.27 -5.98 -8.28
CA PRO A 95 -2.34 -6.97 -7.77
C PRO A 95 -0.89 -6.66 -8.18
N VAL A 96 0.00 -6.62 -7.19
CA VAL A 96 1.46 -6.46 -7.35
C VAL A 96 2.17 -7.61 -6.65
N SER A 97 3.24 -8.12 -7.25
CA SER A 97 3.96 -9.27 -6.70
C SER A 97 4.91 -8.85 -5.59
N VAL A 98 4.94 -9.65 -4.54
CA VAL A 98 5.99 -9.59 -3.51
C VAL A 98 7.28 -10.12 -4.10
N THR A 99 8.30 -9.28 -4.14
CA THR A 99 9.63 -9.59 -4.70
C THR A 99 10.66 -9.88 -3.63
N GLY A 100 10.38 -9.52 -2.37
CA GLY A 100 11.24 -9.81 -1.24
C GLY A 100 10.47 -9.85 0.08
N VAL A 101 10.94 -10.67 1.02
CA VAL A 101 10.42 -10.77 2.40
C VAL A 101 11.62 -10.71 3.34
N TYR A 102 11.68 -9.67 4.17
CA TYR A 102 12.86 -9.34 4.96
C TYR A 102 12.52 -9.33 6.45
N PRO A 103 12.94 -10.33 7.24
CA PRO A 103 12.83 -10.28 8.70
C PRO A 103 13.60 -9.10 9.27
N GLN A 104 12.97 -8.33 10.15
CA GLN A 104 13.53 -7.12 10.76
C GLN A 104 14.00 -7.36 12.21
N GLY A 105 13.85 -8.58 12.72
CA GLY A 105 14.11 -8.91 14.12
C GLY A 105 13.13 -8.27 15.09
N GLN A 106 13.54 -8.18 16.36
CA GLN A 106 12.74 -7.54 17.41
C GLN A 106 12.77 -6.02 17.26
N LYS A 107 11.59 -5.42 17.17
CA LYS A 107 11.40 -3.96 17.04
C LYS A 107 10.27 -3.48 17.94
N GLU A 108 10.37 -2.24 18.42
CA GLU A 108 9.30 -1.56 19.18
C GLU A 108 8.03 -1.45 18.35
N VAL A 109 6.90 -1.70 19.00
CA VAL A 109 5.58 -1.70 18.34
C VAL A 109 4.85 -0.41 18.62
N PHE A 110 4.46 0.27 17.58
CA PHE A 110 3.59 1.45 17.62
C PHE A 110 2.22 1.13 17.04
N ARG A 111 1.17 1.64 17.71
CA ARG A 111 -0.19 1.64 17.20
C ARG A 111 -0.49 2.97 16.52
N VAL A 112 -0.81 2.94 15.25
CA VAL A 112 -1.29 4.11 14.50
C VAL A 112 -2.80 4.00 14.36
N THR A 113 -3.56 4.91 14.98
CA THR A 113 -5.02 4.92 14.97
C THR A 113 -5.54 6.03 14.07
N PHE A 114 -6.55 5.71 13.27
CA PHE A 114 -7.17 6.60 12.31
C PHE A 114 -8.53 7.12 12.78
N GLU A 115 -9.01 8.20 12.15
CA GLU A 115 -10.28 8.86 12.52
C GLU A 115 -11.53 7.99 12.31
N ASP A 116 -11.44 6.92 11.54
CA ASP A 116 -12.50 5.93 11.35
C ASP A 116 -12.51 4.84 12.45
N GLY A 117 -11.57 4.93 13.40
CA GLY A 117 -11.41 3.98 14.50
C GLY A 117 -10.55 2.76 14.17
N THR A 118 -10.06 2.65 12.94
CA THR A 118 -9.14 1.57 12.55
C THR A 118 -7.74 1.81 13.08
N SER A 119 -6.94 0.75 13.21
CA SER A 119 -5.56 0.86 13.67
C SER A 119 -4.70 -0.17 12.98
N ILE A 120 -3.45 0.19 12.68
CA ILE A 120 -2.42 -0.76 12.27
C ILE A 120 -1.20 -0.66 13.18
N PHE A 121 -0.38 -1.71 13.15
CA PHE A 121 0.81 -1.85 13.96
C PHE A 121 2.04 -1.84 13.07
N CYS A 122 3.04 -1.07 13.44
CA CYS A 122 4.32 -0.99 12.75
C CYS A 122 5.41 -0.50 13.71
N ASN A 123 6.67 -0.50 13.27
CA ASN A 123 7.74 0.14 14.03
C ASN A 123 7.86 1.64 13.70
N ASP A 124 8.72 2.34 14.42
CA ASP A 124 8.95 3.79 14.29
C ASP A 124 9.64 4.19 12.97
N GLU A 125 10.40 3.29 12.37
CA GLU A 125 11.08 3.50 11.07
C GLU A 125 10.14 3.24 9.88
N HIS A 126 8.94 2.71 10.12
CA HIS A 126 7.98 2.40 9.07
C HIS A 126 7.60 3.65 8.27
N LEU A 127 7.59 3.52 6.94
CA LEU A 127 7.34 4.65 6.04
C LEU A 127 5.86 4.79 5.70
N TRP A 128 5.42 6.02 5.74
CA TRP A 128 4.07 6.46 5.44
C TRP A 128 4.05 7.47 4.32
N ASN A 129 3.10 7.35 3.44
CA ASN A 129 2.80 8.37 2.44
C ASN A 129 1.77 9.33 3.05
N VAL A 130 2.22 10.49 3.53
CA VAL A 130 1.41 11.41 4.34
C VAL A 130 1.39 12.81 3.79
N ARG A 131 0.38 13.57 4.18
CA ARG A 131 0.33 15.03 4.08
C ARG A 131 -0.14 15.66 5.39
N THR A 132 0.30 16.88 5.64
CA THR A 132 -0.13 17.66 6.79
C THR A 132 -1.56 18.14 6.59
N ARG A 133 -2.22 18.60 7.69
CA ARG A 133 -3.56 19.17 7.64
C ARG A 133 -3.69 20.26 6.57
N TRP A 134 -2.72 21.17 6.51
CA TRP A 134 -2.75 22.25 5.54
C TRP A 134 -2.61 21.73 4.10
N GLU A 135 -1.73 20.77 3.85
CA GLU A 135 -1.56 20.12 2.55
C GLU A 135 -2.79 19.34 2.11
N HIS A 136 -3.47 18.69 3.06
CA HIS A 136 -4.75 18.06 2.83
C HIS A 136 -5.79 19.06 2.29
N PHE A 137 -6.01 20.19 2.98
CA PHE A 137 -6.99 21.19 2.54
C PHE A 137 -6.55 21.98 1.29
N SER A 138 -5.26 22.01 0.98
CA SER A 138 -4.69 22.68 -0.20
C SER A 138 -4.52 21.75 -1.40
N GLY A 139 -4.91 20.46 -1.29
CA GLY A 139 -4.78 19.47 -2.37
C GLY A 139 -3.32 19.17 -2.75
N LYS A 140 -2.34 19.38 -1.84
CA LYS A 140 -0.93 19.11 -2.12
C LYS A 140 -0.65 17.60 -2.18
N PRO A 141 0.41 17.17 -2.90
CA PRO A 141 0.78 15.77 -2.99
C PRO A 141 1.24 15.21 -1.65
N TYR A 142 1.12 13.90 -1.51
CA TYR A 142 1.65 13.18 -0.35
C TYR A 142 3.17 13.17 -0.34
N ARG A 143 3.73 12.95 0.85
CA ARG A 143 5.18 12.83 1.09
C ARG A 143 5.44 11.58 1.91
N THR A 144 6.52 10.90 1.61
CA THR A 144 6.96 9.76 2.40
C THR A 144 7.68 10.27 3.65
N ARG A 145 7.26 9.81 4.84
CA ARG A 145 7.90 10.07 6.13
C ARG A 145 7.92 8.80 6.97
N SER A 146 8.95 8.65 7.80
CA SER A 146 8.96 7.61 8.83
C SER A 146 8.01 7.99 9.97
N LEU A 147 7.54 6.99 10.71
CA LEU A 147 6.71 7.23 11.88
C LEU A 147 7.47 8.07 12.92
N ARG A 148 8.77 7.82 13.08
CA ARG A 148 9.68 8.60 13.95
C ARG A 148 9.69 10.07 13.56
N GLU A 149 9.89 10.40 12.26
CA GLU A 149 9.84 11.79 11.77
C GLU A 149 8.49 12.46 12.04
N MET A 150 7.41 11.69 11.94
CA MET A 150 6.07 12.20 12.22
C MET A 150 5.89 12.50 13.72
N MET A 151 6.41 11.66 14.61
CA MET A 151 6.33 11.84 16.07
C MET A 151 7.23 13.00 16.55
N GLU A 152 8.42 13.15 15.98
CA GLU A 152 9.40 14.19 16.35
C GLU A 152 9.05 15.57 15.80
N SER A 153 8.14 15.65 14.83
CA SER A 153 7.79 16.93 14.21
C SER A 153 7.14 17.89 15.23
N ASP A 154 7.50 19.17 15.18
CA ASP A 154 6.92 20.21 16.03
C ASP A 154 5.41 20.32 15.88
N GLN A 155 4.87 19.97 14.72
CA GLN A 155 3.45 19.94 14.45
C GLN A 155 2.72 18.88 15.30
N ASN A 156 3.38 17.75 15.61
CA ASN A 156 2.81 16.71 16.45
C ASN A 156 2.84 17.12 17.94
N ARG A 157 3.86 17.87 18.38
CA ARG A 157 4.00 18.40 19.75
C ARG A 157 2.96 19.48 20.09
N ASN A 158 2.62 20.31 19.12
CA ASN A 158 1.74 21.47 19.26
C ASN A 158 0.36 21.25 18.63
N GLY A 159 -0.17 20.01 18.64
CA GLY A 159 -1.43 19.65 18.00
C GLY A 159 -2.48 20.75 18.08
N TYR A 160 -2.96 21.19 16.90
CA TYR A 160 -3.88 22.32 16.74
C TYR A 160 -5.12 22.10 17.60
N THR A 161 -5.33 22.93 18.62
CA THR A 161 -6.53 22.87 19.43
C THR A 161 -7.58 23.83 18.86
N LYS A 162 -8.68 23.31 18.35
CA LYS A 162 -9.87 24.09 18.05
C LYS A 162 -10.94 23.70 19.07
N HIS A 163 -11.39 24.67 19.86
CA HIS A 163 -12.36 24.43 20.95
C HIS A 163 -11.93 23.34 21.97
N GLY A 164 -10.63 23.24 22.29
CA GLY A 164 -10.11 22.30 23.29
C GLY A 164 -9.89 20.87 22.80
N ALA A 165 -10.23 20.54 21.56
CA ALA A 165 -9.99 19.22 20.98
C ALA A 165 -8.74 19.22 20.10
N LYS A 166 -7.84 18.24 20.31
CA LYS A 166 -6.70 18.00 19.41
C LYS A 166 -7.21 17.73 18.01
N GLN A 167 -6.67 18.45 17.02
CA GLN A 167 -6.97 18.23 15.62
C GLN A 167 -5.93 17.30 15.00
N PRO A 168 -6.31 16.42 14.06
CA PRO A 168 -5.37 15.59 13.32
C PRO A 168 -4.33 16.44 12.59
N VAL A 169 -3.09 15.97 12.60
CA VAL A 169 -1.95 16.65 11.93
C VAL A 169 -1.61 15.96 10.61
N TRP A 170 -1.69 14.63 10.58
CA TRP A 170 -1.26 13.79 9.47
C TRP A 170 -2.44 13.10 8.80
N TYR A 171 -2.37 12.99 7.48
CA TYR A 171 -3.37 12.38 6.62
C TYR A 171 -2.69 11.40 5.67
N VAL A 172 -3.22 10.18 5.56
CA VAL A 172 -2.78 9.15 4.61
C VAL A 172 -3.77 9.02 3.46
N PRO A 173 -3.36 8.54 2.27
CA PRO A 173 -4.30 8.30 1.18
C PRO A 173 -5.28 7.18 1.54
N VAL A 174 -6.52 7.34 1.14
CA VAL A 174 -7.51 6.26 1.15
C VAL A 174 -7.19 5.30 -0.01
N ASN A 175 -7.27 4.01 0.25
CA ASN A 175 -7.08 2.98 -0.77
C ASN A 175 -8.16 3.08 -1.86
N ARG A 176 -7.84 2.63 -3.07
CA ARG A 176 -8.84 2.36 -4.11
C ARG A 176 -9.38 0.93 -3.96
N PRO A 177 -10.54 0.60 -4.59
CA PRO A 177 -11.11 -0.74 -4.54
C PRO A 177 -10.11 -1.81 -4.98
N VAL A 178 -9.98 -2.91 -4.24
CA VAL A 178 -9.09 -4.00 -4.65
C VAL A 178 -9.70 -4.79 -5.81
N PHE A 179 -8.93 -4.96 -6.89
CA PHE A 179 -9.38 -5.62 -8.10
C PHE A 179 -9.14 -7.14 -8.01
N ARG A 180 -10.24 -7.89 -7.98
CA ARG A 180 -10.27 -9.36 -8.07
C ARG A 180 -11.07 -9.78 -9.30
N LYS A 181 -10.83 -10.98 -9.80
CA LYS A 181 -11.59 -11.56 -10.91
C LYS A 181 -13.01 -11.94 -10.46
N ASP A 182 -13.94 -11.94 -11.40
CA ASP A 182 -15.26 -12.54 -11.19
C ASP A 182 -15.11 -14.00 -10.81
N ARG A 183 -15.96 -14.42 -9.89
CA ARG A 183 -16.00 -15.81 -9.43
C ARG A 183 -17.44 -16.32 -9.34
N PRO A 184 -17.65 -17.62 -9.50
CA PRO A 184 -18.96 -18.21 -9.23
C PRO A 184 -19.27 -18.08 -7.73
N LEU A 185 -20.41 -17.48 -7.42
CA LEU A 185 -20.91 -17.34 -6.06
C LEU A 185 -22.17 -18.18 -5.88
N PRO A 186 -22.39 -18.76 -4.69
CA PRO A 186 -23.52 -19.68 -4.44
C PRO A 186 -24.89 -19.04 -4.65
N ILE A 187 -25.02 -17.77 -4.29
CA ILE A 187 -26.21 -16.93 -4.52
C ILE A 187 -25.73 -15.62 -5.15
N PRO A 188 -26.47 -15.03 -6.10
CA PRO A 188 -26.13 -13.73 -6.64
C PRO A 188 -25.89 -12.69 -5.55
N PRO A 189 -24.86 -11.86 -5.66
CA PRO A 189 -24.38 -11.00 -4.56
C PRO A 189 -25.45 -10.05 -4.01
N TYR A 190 -26.23 -9.41 -4.89
CA TYR A 190 -27.32 -8.53 -4.45
C TYR A 190 -28.34 -9.29 -3.61
N THR A 191 -28.82 -10.45 -4.11
CA THR A 191 -29.76 -11.32 -3.39
C THR A 191 -29.20 -11.74 -2.04
N MET A 192 -27.91 -12.11 -1.97
CA MET A 192 -27.27 -12.46 -0.70
C MET A 192 -27.29 -11.28 0.27
N GLY A 193 -26.93 -10.08 -0.17
CA GLY A 193 -26.97 -8.86 0.65
C GLY A 193 -28.36 -8.56 1.21
N ALA A 194 -29.39 -8.62 0.35
CA ALA A 194 -30.78 -8.41 0.74
C ALA A 194 -31.29 -9.46 1.73
N LEU A 195 -30.89 -10.72 1.57
CA LEU A 195 -31.24 -11.82 2.49
C LEU A 195 -30.52 -11.70 3.82
N ILE A 196 -29.25 -11.26 3.84
CA ILE A 196 -28.52 -11.00 5.09
C ILE A 196 -29.21 -9.87 5.86
N ALA A 197 -29.64 -8.81 5.18
CA ALA A 197 -30.33 -7.67 5.82
C ALA A 197 -31.72 -8.13 6.33
N ASN A 198 -32.61 -8.51 5.45
CA ASN A 198 -34.03 -8.67 5.73
C ASN A 198 -34.60 -10.09 5.50
N GLY A 199 -33.74 -11.07 5.19
CA GLY A 199 -34.18 -12.45 4.98
C GLY A 199 -34.40 -13.22 6.26
N CYS A 200 -35.32 -14.21 6.24
CA CYS A 200 -35.40 -15.26 7.25
C CYS A 200 -34.44 -16.39 6.90
N LEU A 201 -33.27 -16.39 7.56
CA LEU A 201 -32.25 -17.41 7.33
C LEU A 201 -32.41 -18.67 8.22
N THR A 202 -33.36 -18.65 9.16
CA THR A 202 -33.67 -19.75 10.06
C THR A 202 -34.89 -20.58 9.63
N CYS A 203 -35.78 -20.02 8.78
CA CYS A 203 -36.97 -20.68 8.28
C CYS A 203 -36.63 -21.69 7.18
N PRO A 204 -37.42 -22.77 6.99
CA PRO A 204 -37.20 -23.74 5.91
C PRO A 204 -37.44 -23.16 4.52
N ASP A 205 -38.27 -22.12 4.42
CA ASP A 205 -38.56 -21.42 3.18
C ASP A 205 -37.68 -20.17 3.01
N LEU A 206 -37.29 -19.88 1.78
CA LEU A 206 -36.57 -18.62 1.48
C LEU A 206 -37.57 -17.49 1.53
N THR A 207 -37.44 -16.60 2.53
CA THR A 207 -38.33 -15.47 2.72
C THR A 207 -37.55 -14.18 2.92
N ILE A 208 -38.16 -13.07 2.52
CA ILE A 208 -37.62 -11.72 2.77
C ILE A 208 -38.75 -10.81 3.30
N SER A 209 -38.43 -9.95 4.25
CA SER A 209 -39.33 -8.93 4.78
C SER A 209 -38.99 -7.58 4.18
N THR A 210 -39.84 -7.06 3.27
CA THR A 210 -39.63 -5.76 2.63
C THR A 210 -40.95 -5.19 2.12
N THR A 211 -41.04 -3.86 2.08
CA THR A 211 -42.15 -3.13 1.44
C THR A 211 -41.89 -2.88 -0.04
N ALA A 212 -40.64 -3.04 -0.52
CA ALA A 212 -40.24 -2.75 -1.90
C ALA A 212 -40.44 -4.00 -2.77
N GLU A 213 -41.53 -4.03 -3.55
CA GLU A 213 -41.81 -5.12 -4.49
C GLU A 213 -40.74 -5.29 -5.58
N GLU A 214 -40.10 -4.19 -5.97
CA GLU A 214 -38.98 -4.19 -6.93
C GLU A 214 -37.80 -5.06 -6.44
N VAL A 215 -37.47 -5.03 -5.13
CA VAL A 215 -36.46 -5.91 -4.53
C VAL A 215 -36.87 -7.37 -4.66
N VAL A 216 -38.13 -7.68 -4.35
CA VAL A 216 -38.66 -9.04 -4.45
C VAL A 216 -38.61 -9.56 -5.90
N ALA A 217 -38.99 -8.71 -6.86
CA ALA A 217 -38.94 -9.05 -8.28
C ALA A 217 -37.51 -9.29 -8.76
N ARG A 218 -36.53 -8.46 -8.31
CA ARG A 218 -35.12 -8.64 -8.63
C ARG A 218 -34.59 -9.96 -8.07
N ILE A 219 -34.82 -10.24 -6.79
CA ILE A 219 -34.38 -11.49 -6.15
C ILE A 219 -34.97 -12.69 -6.91
N ARG A 220 -36.29 -12.68 -7.22
CA ARG A 220 -36.94 -13.76 -7.99
C ARG A 220 -36.21 -14.05 -9.30
N ASN A 221 -35.86 -12.96 -10.05
CA ASN A 221 -35.18 -13.12 -11.34
C ASN A 221 -33.77 -13.66 -11.17
N GLU A 222 -33.02 -13.19 -10.18
CA GLU A 222 -31.62 -13.60 -9.92
C GLU A 222 -31.51 -15.06 -9.48
N ILE A 223 -32.45 -15.56 -8.67
CA ILE A 223 -32.46 -16.98 -8.20
C ILE A 223 -33.24 -17.91 -9.11
N GLY A 224 -33.83 -17.42 -10.20
CA GLY A 224 -34.63 -18.22 -11.13
C GLY A 224 -35.96 -18.73 -10.53
N ALA A 225 -36.51 -18.07 -9.50
CA ALA A 225 -37.82 -18.45 -8.94
C ALA A 225 -38.94 -18.05 -9.91
N VAL A 226 -39.94 -18.93 -10.07
CA VAL A 226 -41.08 -18.74 -11.00
C VAL A 226 -42.06 -17.70 -10.45
N GLY A 227 -42.27 -17.69 -9.13
CA GLY A 227 -43.20 -16.82 -8.47
C GLY A 227 -42.74 -16.37 -7.09
N TYR A 228 -43.53 -15.49 -6.51
CA TYR A 228 -43.42 -15.14 -5.10
C TYR A 228 -44.81 -14.82 -4.56
N LYS A 229 -44.97 -15.01 -3.26
CA LYS A 229 -46.25 -14.82 -2.59
C LYS A 229 -46.03 -14.04 -1.30
N ARG A 230 -46.90 -13.05 -1.07
CA ARG A 230 -46.94 -12.34 0.20
C ARG A 230 -47.54 -13.22 1.30
N CYS A 231 -46.89 -13.28 2.46
CA CYS A 231 -47.28 -14.17 3.54
C CYS A 231 -48.61 -13.77 4.22
N SER A 232 -48.85 -12.45 4.36
CA SER A 232 -50.10 -11.87 4.89
C SER A 232 -50.22 -10.40 4.53
N GLU A 233 -51.45 -9.84 4.62
CA GLU A 233 -51.68 -8.41 4.36
C GLU A 233 -50.99 -7.47 5.36
N HIS A 234 -50.76 -7.96 6.59
CA HIS A 234 -50.19 -7.18 7.68
C HIS A 234 -48.69 -7.43 7.88
N ASN A 235 -48.14 -8.44 7.18
CA ASN A 235 -46.74 -8.78 7.26
C ASN A 235 -46.09 -8.61 5.88
N PHE A 236 -45.10 -7.71 5.78
CA PHE A 236 -44.36 -7.46 4.54
C PHE A 236 -43.38 -8.58 4.18
N SER A 237 -43.69 -9.83 4.54
CA SER A 237 -42.86 -10.99 4.24
C SER A 237 -43.32 -11.67 2.95
N TRP A 238 -42.32 -12.03 2.12
CA TRP A 238 -42.52 -12.67 0.82
C TRP A 238 -41.83 -14.03 0.80
N ILE A 239 -42.50 -15.01 0.20
CA ILE A 239 -42.00 -16.39 -0.01
C ILE A 239 -41.77 -16.57 -1.51
N PHE A 240 -40.61 -17.11 -1.88
CA PHE A 240 -40.28 -17.41 -3.27
C PHE A 240 -40.74 -18.83 -3.62
N GLU A 241 -41.32 -19.01 -4.83
CA GLU A 241 -41.92 -20.24 -5.32
C GLU A 241 -41.19 -20.77 -6.56
N ASP A 242 -41.02 -22.09 -6.67
CA ASP A 242 -40.51 -22.77 -7.86
C ASP A 242 -41.60 -23.11 -8.89
N ALA A 243 -41.23 -23.75 -10.03
CA ALA A 243 -42.13 -24.11 -11.12
C ALA A 243 -43.24 -25.11 -10.72
N GLY A 244 -43.14 -25.75 -9.56
CA GLY A 244 -44.11 -26.73 -9.05
C GLY A 244 -45.04 -26.18 -7.97
N ASN A 245 -45.07 -24.85 -7.74
CA ASN A 245 -45.72 -24.22 -6.58
C ASN A 245 -45.19 -24.76 -5.23
N VAL A 246 -44.04 -25.41 -5.25
CA VAL A 246 -43.35 -25.83 -4.05
C VAL A 246 -42.57 -24.61 -3.58
N LYS A 247 -42.68 -24.28 -2.29
CA LYS A 247 -41.90 -23.19 -1.68
C LYS A 247 -40.43 -23.42 -1.97
N TYR A 248 -39.76 -22.39 -2.49
CA TYR A 248 -38.35 -22.46 -2.80
C TYR A 248 -37.58 -22.85 -1.55
N ARG A 249 -37.19 -24.10 -1.45
CA ARG A 249 -36.52 -24.62 -0.26
C ARG A 249 -35.09 -24.10 -0.25
N LYS A 250 -34.65 -23.61 0.90
CA LYS A 250 -33.25 -23.28 1.16
C LYS A 250 -32.29 -24.37 0.68
N THR A 251 -32.70 -25.64 0.84
CA THR A 251 -31.93 -26.83 0.45
C THR A 251 -31.55 -26.88 -1.02
N ALA A 252 -32.34 -26.35 -1.94
CA ALA A 252 -31.99 -26.39 -3.37
C ALA A 252 -31.03 -25.24 -3.76
N ALA A 253 -31.24 -24.00 -3.22
CA ALA A 253 -30.36 -22.86 -3.46
C ALA A 253 -29.11 -22.88 -2.57
N MET A 254 -29.19 -23.54 -1.42
CA MET A 254 -28.14 -23.55 -0.40
C MET A 254 -27.33 -24.85 -0.35
N ALA A 255 -27.68 -25.88 -1.14
CA ALA A 255 -26.84 -27.08 -1.27
C ALA A 255 -25.43 -26.79 -1.78
N GLY A 256 -25.24 -25.64 -2.47
CA GLY A 256 -23.92 -25.12 -2.79
C GLY A 256 -23.28 -24.31 -1.67
N LEU A 257 -24.03 -23.88 -0.65
CA LEU A 257 -23.56 -23.06 0.47
C LEU A 257 -23.06 -23.93 1.64
N ASP A 258 -23.60 -25.12 1.85
CA ASP A 258 -23.21 -26.02 2.96
C ASP A 258 -21.72 -26.41 2.93
N SER A 259 -21.08 -26.37 1.76
CA SER A 259 -19.65 -26.60 1.60
C SER A 259 -18.78 -25.34 1.81
N CYS A 260 -19.39 -24.15 1.81
CA CYS A 260 -18.69 -22.85 1.84
C CYS A 260 -19.06 -21.97 3.05
N LEU A 261 -20.10 -22.34 3.80
CA LEU A 261 -20.60 -21.56 4.93
C LEU A 261 -20.33 -22.28 6.25
N ASP A 262 -19.64 -21.58 7.12
CA ASP A 262 -19.60 -21.93 8.54
C ASP A 262 -21.04 -21.91 9.10
N VAL A 263 -21.38 -22.87 9.94
CA VAL A 263 -22.71 -23.08 10.56
C VAL A 263 -23.28 -21.83 11.23
N ALA A 264 -22.42 -20.84 11.51
CA ALA A 264 -22.77 -19.52 12.07
C ALA A 264 -23.74 -18.69 11.19
N PHE A 265 -23.83 -18.94 9.88
CA PHE A 265 -24.66 -18.15 8.97
C PHE A 265 -26.18 -18.31 9.19
N PHE A 266 -26.61 -19.42 9.75
CA PHE A 266 -28.02 -19.73 9.98
C PHE A 266 -28.58 -19.27 11.32
N LYS A 267 -27.81 -18.50 12.08
CA LYS A 267 -28.17 -18.02 13.40
C LYS A 267 -29.14 -16.83 13.37
N LYS A 268 -29.60 -16.44 14.55
CA LYS A 268 -30.51 -15.28 14.77
C LYS A 268 -29.92 -13.99 14.19
N SER A 269 -30.73 -12.95 14.04
CA SER A 269 -30.30 -11.65 13.48
C SER A 269 -29.02 -11.07 14.12
N VAL A 270 -28.82 -11.33 15.40
CA VAL A 270 -27.64 -10.87 16.18
C VAL A 270 -26.33 -11.60 15.83
N ASP A 271 -26.41 -12.76 15.16
CA ASP A 271 -25.25 -13.59 14.80
C ASP A 271 -24.97 -13.56 13.29
N ARG A 272 -25.65 -12.69 12.54
CA ARG A 272 -25.47 -12.59 11.07
C ARG A 272 -24.05 -12.20 10.70
N ARG A 273 -23.54 -12.77 9.61
CA ARG A 273 -22.22 -12.50 9.04
C ARG A 273 -22.32 -12.49 7.51
N ILE A 274 -21.35 -11.86 6.86
CA ILE A 274 -21.13 -12.03 5.42
C ILE A 274 -20.28 -13.29 5.21
N PRO A 275 -20.70 -14.23 4.33
CA PRO A 275 -19.90 -15.41 4.04
C PRO A 275 -18.55 -15.02 3.43
N PRO A 276 -17.42 -15.61 3.89
CA PRO A 276 -16.07 -15.21 3.48
C PRO A 276 -15.86 -15.20 1.96
N VAL A 277 -16.48 -16.10 1.23
CA VAL A 277 -16.36 -16.21 -0.23
C VAL A 277 -16.78 -14.94 -0.98
N TYR A 278 -17.68 -14.12 -0.41
CA TYR A 278 -18.14 -12.88 -1.04
C TYR A 278 -17.11 -11.76 -0.96
N PHE A 279 -16.19 -11.78 0.00
CA PHE A 279 -15.07 -10.83 0.05
C PHE A 279 -14.04 -11.06 -1.07
N LEU A 280 -14.00 -12.26 -1.64
CA LEU A 280 -13.11 -12.66 -2.72
C LEU A 280 -13.68 -12.37 -4.12
N GLY A 281 -14.89 -11.85 -4.21
CA GLY A 281 -15.54 -11.45 -5.45
C GLY A 281 -14.90 -10.23 -6.10
N SER A 282 -15.21 -9.99 -7.38
CA SER A 282 -14.80 -8.78 -8.09
C SER A 282 -15.38 -7.51 -7.45
N VAL A 283 -14.91 -6.34 -7.88
CA VAL A 283 -15.44 -5.06 -7.42
C VAL A 283 -16.95 -5.00 -7.60
N GLU A 284 -17.45 -5.40 -8.79
CA GLU A 284 -18.88 -5.37 -9.09
C GLU A 284 -19.67 -6.34 -8.21
N GLN A 285 -19.17 -7.56 -8.01
CA GLN A 285 -19.82 -8.54 -7.14
C GLN A 285 -19.89 -8.05 -5.68
N ARG A 286 -18.86 -7.38 -5.17
CA ARG A 286 -18.86 -6.81 -3.82
C ARG A 286 -19.76 -5.56 -3.73
N MET A 287 -19.82 -4.74 -4.79
CA MET A 287 -20.74 -3.61 -4.86
C MET A 287 -22.20 -4.09 -4.89
N GLU A 288 -22.52 -5.15 -5.63
CA GLU A 288 -23.85 -5.73 -5.66
C GLU A 288 -24.26 -6.29 -4.28
N LEU A 289 -23.32 -6.91 -3.56
CA LEU A 289 -23.56 -7.35 -2.18
C LEU A 289 -23.85 -6.14 -1.27
N LEU A 290 -23.07 -5.06 -1.40
CA LEU A 290 -23.26 -3.80 -0.67
C LEU A 290 -24.65 -3.21 -0.97
N ARG A 291 -25.05 -3.13 -2.25
CA ARG A 291 -26.37 -2.65 -2.68
C ARG A 291 -27.50 -3.43 -2.02
N GLY A 292 -27.39 -4.76 -1.99
CA GLY A 292 -28.40 -5.62 -1.35
C GLY A 292 -28.52 -5.39 0.16
N LEU A 293 -27.39 -5.20 0.85
CA LEU A 293 -27.36 -4.87 2.27
C LEU A 293 -27.96 -3.47 2.53
N MET A 294 -27.59 -2.48 1.73
CA MET A 294 -28.04 -1.09 1.87
C MET A 294 -29.52 -0.92 1.49
N ASP A 295 -30.04 -1.65 0.52
CA ASP A 295 -31.47 -1.63 0.17
C ASP A 295 -32.34 -2.28 1.26
N GLY A 296 -31.75 -3.20 2.05
CA GLY A 296 -32.43 -3.84 3.18
C GLY A 296 -32.40 -2.99 4.45
N ASP A 297 -31.23 -2.84 5.04
CA ASP A 297 -31.03 -2.21 6.36
C ASP A 297 -30.29 -0.86 6.26
N GLY A 298 -30.10 -0.33 5.05
CA GLY A 298 -29.53 0.98 4.82
C GLY A 298 -30.55 2.09 4.87
N SER A 299 -30.08 3.29 5.13
CA SER A 299 -30.86 4.53 5.11
C SER A 299 -30.05 5.71 4.62
N LEU A 300 -30.76 6.66 4.03
CA LEU A 300 -30.22 7.95 3.64
C LEU A 300 -30.94 9.03 4.46
N SER A 301 -30.18 9.86 5.20
CA SER A 301 -30.79 10.93 5.98
C SER A 301 -31.35 12.02 5.07
N SER A 302 -32.47 12.60 5.48
CA SER A 302 -33.08 13.75 4.80
C SER A 302 -32.52 15.11 5.26
N ASP A 303 -31.48 15.08 6.14
CA ASP A 303 -30.81 16.29 6.61
C ASP A 303 -29.87 16.86 5.54
N ASP A 304 -29.35 18.07 5.78
CA ASP A 304 -28.42 18.80 4.89
C ASP A 304 -27.11 18.06 4.55
N ARG A 305 -26.96 16.79 4.96
CA ARG A 305 -25.72 16.02 4.81
C ARG A 305 -25.87 14.72 4.02
N LEU A 306 -27.11 14.30 3.72
CA LEU A 306 -27.40 13.02 3.04
C LEU A 306 -26.51 11.87 3.57
N ARG A 307 -26.54 11.62 4.86
CA ARG A 307 -25.71 10.58 5.46
C ARG A 307 -26.22 9.19 5.07
N CYS A 308 -25.35 8.42 4.42
CA CYS A 308 -25.58 6.99 4.18
C CYS A 308 -25.25 6.22 5.44
N THR A 309 -26.20 5.46 5.97
CA THR A 309 -26.07 4.69 7.21
C THR A 309 -26.55 3.27 6.98
N PHE A 310 -25.80 2.28 7.44
CA PHE A 310 -26.22 0.89 7.56
C PHE A 310 -26.41 0.58 9.04
N ALA A 311 -27.50 -0.09 9.42
CA ALA A 311 -27.81 -0.41 10.82
C ALA A 311 -28.00 -1.92 11.01
N THR A 312 -27.40 -2.50 12.06
CA THR A 312 -27.55 -3.92 12.37
C THR A 312 -27.49 -4.17 13.87
N SER A 313 -28.10 -5.25 14.34
CA SER A 313 -27.97 -5.75 15.72
C SER A 313 -26.84 -6.76 15.89
N SER A 314 -26.16 -7.14 14.80
CA SER A 314 -25.02 -8.06 14.82
C SER A 314 -23.70 -7.31 14.82
N SER A 315 -22.89 -7.48 15.87
CA SER A 315 -21.51 -6.94 15.90
C SER A 315 -20.64 -7.58 14.80
N GLY A 316 -20.85 -8.88 14.53
CA GLY A 316 -20.14 -9.58 13.47
C GLY A 316 -20.46 -9.02 12.08
N LEU A 317 -21.74 -8.79 11.78
CA LEU A 317 -22.16 -8.19 10.52
C LEU A 317 -21.70 -6.73 10.41
N CYS A 318 -21.67 -5.98 11.50
CA CYS A 318 -21.11 -4.64 11.54
C CYS A 318 -19.64 -4.64 11.07
N ASN A 319 -18.81 -5.52 11.65
CA ASN A 319 -17.41 -5.64 11.28
C ASN A 319 -17.23 -6.12 9.83
N ASP A 320 -18.04 -7.09 9.39
CA ASP A 320 -18.00 -7.59 8.02
C ASP A 320 -18.40 -6.51 7.02
N PHE A 321 -19.41 -5.69 7.34
CA PHE A 321 -19.85 -4.57 6.50
C PHE A 321 -18.77 -3.49 6.39
N VAL A 322 -18.09 -3.16 7.49
CA VAL A 322 -16.93 -2.24 7.50
C VAL A 322 -15.83 -2.77 6.59
N ARG A 323 -15.46 -4.05 6.71
CA ARG A 323 -14.45 -4.69 5.84
C ARG A 323 -14.86 -4.68 4.36
N LEU A 324 -16.13 -4.95 4.07
CA LEU A 324 -16.65 -4.88 2.71
C LEU A 324 -16.47 -3.48 2.13
N CYS A 325 -16.88 -2.44 2.86
CA CYS A 325 -16.70 -1.05 2.48
C CYS A 325 -15.22 -0.70 2.25
N GLN A 326 -14.33 -1.06 3.18
CA GLN A 326 -12.90 -0.79 3.09
C GLN A 326 -12.26 -1.46 1.86
N SER A 327 -12.65 -2.72 1.55
CA SER A 327 -12.19 -3.42 0.35
C SER A 327 -12.66 -2.77 -0.96
N LEU A 328 -13.68 -1.90 -0.89
CA LEU A 328 -14.23 -1.09 -1.98
C LEU A 328 -13.72 0.36 -1.96
N GLY A 329 -12.74 0.68 -1.08
CA GLY A 329 -12.22 2.04 -0.94
C GLY A 329 -13.19 3.00 -0.23
N ILE A 330 -14.23 2.49 0.41
CA ILE A 330 -15.23 3.27 1.14
C ILE A 330 -14.85 3.29 2.61
N ARG A 331 -14.52 4.46 3.15
CA ARG A 331 -14.27 4.63 4.58
C ARG A 331 -15.57 4.74 5.37
N THR A 332 -15.53 4.23 6.58
CA THR A 332 -16.71 4.18 7.46
C THR A 332 -16.35 4.65 8.86
N THR A 333 -17.34 5.16 9.57
CA THR A 333 -17.29 5.31 11.02
C THR A 333 -18.47 4.57 11.61
N HIS A 334 -18.33 3.99 12.79
CA HIS A 334 -19.43 3.26 13.41
C HIS A 334 -19.68 3.71 14.83
N SER A 335 -20.89 3.50 15.33
CA SER A 335 -21.28 3.76 16.69
C SER A 335 -22.18 2.65 17.23
N GLU A 336 -21.99 2.27 18.49
CA GLU A 336 -22.90 1.41 19.23
C GLU A 336 -23.94 2.27 19.94
N ARG A 337 -25.21 1.93 19.81
CA ARG A 337 -26.32 2.60 20.49
C ARG A 337 -27.12 1.59 21.28
N ARG A 338 -27.45 1.90 22.52
CA ARG A 338 -28.40 1.13 23.33
C ARG A 338 -29.67 1.96 23.49
N ARG A 339 -30.82 1.35 23.18
CA ARG A 339 -32.12 2.03 23.34
C ARG A 339 -32.40 2.19 24.85
N GLN A 340 -32.55 3.45 25.28
CA GLN A 340 -32.94 3.76 26.67
C GLN A 340 -34.28 3.12 27.02
N GLY A 341 -34.40 2.52 28.21
CA GLY A 341 -35.64 1.94 28.73
C GLY A 341 -35.94 0.49 28.35
N ARG A 342 -35.02 -0.22 27.66
CA ARG A 342 -35.08 -1.67 27.41
C ARG A 342 -33.73 -2.32 27.73
N GLU A 343 -33.50 -2.62 29.01
CA GLU A 343 -32.23 -3.24 29.48
C GLU A 343 -31.92 -4.61 28.85
N THR A 344 -32.92 -5.27 28.26
CA THR A 344 -32.82 -6.58 27.57
C THR A 344 -32.64 -6.48 26.06
N SER A 345 -32.56 -5.28 25.47
CA SER A 345 -32.40 -5.13 24.03
C SER A 345 -30.93 -5.27 23.62
N HIS A 346 -30.69 -6.03 22.54
CA HIS A 346 -29.39 -6.09 21.89
C HIS A 346 -28.94 -4.68 21.46
N PRO A 347 -27.64 -4.37 21.50
CA PRO A 347 -27.13 -3.09 20.97
C PRO A 347 -27.43 -2.99 19.48
N GLU A 348 -27.61 -1.76 19.01
CA GLU A 348 -27.72 -1.42 17.59
C GLU A 348 -26.40 -0.80 17.14
N TYR A 349 -25.81 -1.36 16.11
CA TYR A 349 -24.59 -0.86 15.48
C TYR A 349 -24.98 -0.05 14.24
N ALA A 350 -24.60 1.22 14.20
CA ALA A 350 -24.80 2.10 13.06
C ALA A 350 -23.46 2.39 12.38
N VAL A 351 -23.34 2.06 11.10
CA VAL A 351 -22.15 2.31 10.26
C VAL A 351 -22.46 3.43 9.28
N TYR A 352 -21.68 4.49 9.35
CA TYR A 352 -21.81 5.69 8.49
C TYR A 352 -20.78 5.62 7.38
N LEU A 353 -21.22 5.62 6.11
CA LEU A 353 -20.35 5.59 4.95
C LEU A 353 -19.82 7.00 4.66
N ARG A 354 -18.50 7.12 4.52
CA ARG A 354 -17.81 8.36 4.12
C ARG A 354 -17.49 8.27 2.63
N ILE A 355 -18.43 8.70 1.81
CA ILE A 355 -18.35 8.65 0.35
C ILE A 355 -18.74 9.99 -0.26
N PRO A 356 -18.16 10.35 -1.43
CA PRO A 356 -18.59 11.51 -2.21
C PRO A 356 -20.07 11.43 -2.59
N ASP A 357 -20.72 12.58 -2.73
CA ASP A 357 -22.16 12.65 -3.01
C ASP A 357 -22.53 12.05 -4.37
N ASP A 358 -21.61 12.07 -5.34
CA ASP A 358 -21.77 11.46 -6.67
C ASP A 358 -21.71 9.93 -6.64
N LEU A 359 -21.05 9.35 -5.65
CA LEU A 359 -20.94 7.89 -5.48
C LEU A 359 -22.02 7.31 -4.54
N LYS A 360 -22.77 8.13 -3.80
CA LYS A 360 -23.81 7.64 -2.88
C LYS A 360 -24.88 6.81 -3.58
N GLN A 361 -25.26 7.21 -4.80
CA GLN A 361 -26.25 6.47 -5.58
C GLN A 361 -25.77 5.05 -5.93
N GLU A 362 -24.45 4.84 -6.05
CA GLU A 362 -23.90 3.52 -6.36
C GLU A 362 -24.06 2.51 -5.22
N CYS A 363 -24.31 3.00 -3.99
CA CYS A 363 -24.54 2.16 -2.82
C CYS A 363 -25.97 1.60 -2.73
N PHE A 364 -26.89 2.05 -3.57
CA PHE A 364 -28.28 1.62 -3.57
C PHE A 364 -28.71 1.20 -4.97
N TRP A 365 -29.56 0.22 -5.04
CA TRP A 365 -30.26 -0.14 -6.28
C TRP A 365 -31.67 0.44 -6.31
N LEU A 366 -32.32 0.64 -5.16
CA LEU A 366 -33.66 1.18 -5.04
C LEU A 366 -33.78 2.60 -5.58
N ARG A 367 -34.66 2.80 -6.55
CA ARG A 367 -34.87 4.06 -7.25
C ARG A 367 -35.19 5.24 -6.33
N ARG A 368 -35.92 5.00 -5.24
CA ARG A 368 -36.25 6.02 -4.24
C ARG A 368 -35.04 6.75 -3.69
N TYR A 369 -33.93 6.06 -3.50
CA TYR A 369 -32.68 6.66 -3.00
C TYR A 369 -31.97 7.48 -4.08
N HIS A 370 -32.02 7.02 -5.34
CA HIS A 370 -31.51 7.78 -6.49
C HIS A 370 -32.28 9.10 -6.67
N ASP A 371 -33.60 9.05 -6.53
CA ASP A 371 -34.47 10.25 -6.63
C ASP A 371 -34.13 11.23 -5.49
N MET A 372 -34.00 10.78 -4.24
CA MET A 372 -33.60 11.60 -3.09
C MET A 372 -32.23 12.28 -3.32
N ILE A 373 -31.23 11.54 -3.81
CA ILE A 373 -29.88 12.08 -4.08
C ILE A 373 -29.94 13.11 -5.21
N SER A 374 -30.70 12.84 -6.27
CA SER A 374 -30.87 13.76 -7.41
C SER A 374 -31.59 15.05 -7.03
N GLU A 375 -32.56 14.97 -6.13
CA GLU A 375 -33.27 16.11 -5.61
C GLU A 375 -32.38 16.99 -4.73
N TYR A 376 -31.55 16.36 -3.87
CA TYR A 376 -30.59 17.06 -3.01
C TYR A 376 -29.51 17.81 -3.81
N ARG A 377 -29.00 17.25 -4.91
CA ARG A 377 -28.01 17.90 -5.79
C ARG A 377 -28.50 19.21 -6.40
N ARG A 378 -29.81 19.46 -6.48
CA ARG A 378 -30.40 20.73 -6.97
C ARG A 378 -30.20 21.88 -5.99
N TYR A 379 -29.94 21.62 -4.73
CA TYR A 379 -29.75 22.61 -3.67
C TYR A 379 -28.29 22.90 -3.33
N ASP A 380 -27.40 22.66 -4.25
CA ASP A 380 -25.93 22.70 -4.17
C ASP A 380 -25.39 23.74 -3.17
N ARG A 381 -24.84 23.23 -2.07
CA ARG A 381 -23.81 23.90 -1.26
C ARG A 381 -22.55 23.08 -1.39
N GLN A 382 -21.59 23.55 -2.19
CA GLN A 382 -20.27 22.97 -2.37
C GLN A 382 -19.51 22.88 -1.02
N PHE A 383 -19.82 21.90 -0.22
CA PHE A 383 -18.92 21.45 0.83
C PHE A 383 -17.94 20.48 0.19
N HIS A 384 -16.79 20.96 -0.23
CA HIS A 384 -15.67 20.11 -0.62
C HIS A 384 -15.22 19.31 0.61
N ARG A 385 -15.80 18.13 0.81
CA ARG A 385 -15.29 17.15 1.75
C ARG A 385 -14.19 16.38 1.02
N HIS A 386 -13.00 16.38 1.60
CA HIS A 386 -11.89 15.58 1.09
C HIS A 386 -12.10 14.13 1.53
N TYR A 387 -12.59 13.29 0.63
CA TYR A 387 -12.81 11.85 0.87
C TYR A 387 -11.58 10.99 0.53
N ASP A 388 -10.55 11.60 -0.07
CA ASP A 388 -9.36 10.90 -0.54
C ASP A 388 -8.33 10.64 0.56
N ASP A 389 -8.56 11.17 1.76
CA ASP A 389 -7.64 11.10 2.88
C ASP A 389 -8.28 10.53 4.13
N LEU A 390 -7.43 9.85 4.91
CA LEU A 390 -7.75 9.34 6.23
C LEU A 390 -6.83 9.98 7.27
N ALA A 391 -7.40 10.63 8.29
CA ALA A 391 -6.63 11.32 9.31
C ALA A 391 -6.06 10.35 10.35
N ILE A 392 -4.79 10.53 10.74
CA ILE A 392 -4.19 9.87 11.90
C ILE A 392 -4.58 10.67 13.15
N VAL A 393 -5.25 10.01 14.10
CA VAL A 393 -5.71 10.65 15.34
C VAL A 393 -4.81 10.37 16.54
N SER A 394 -4.09 9.23 16.55
CA SER A 394 -3.08 8.94 17.57
C SER A 394 -1.99 8.02 17.04
N ILE A 395 -0.79 8.21 17.58
CA ILE A 395 0.36 7.32 17.46
C ILE A 395 0.76 6.99 18.90
N GLU A 396 0.75 5.72 19.25
CA GLU A 396 0.94 5.23 20.62
C GLU A 396 2.04 4.18 20.62
N ASP A 397 3.08 4.41 21.43
CA ASP A 397 4.07 3.40 21.76
C ASP A 397 3.45 2.39 22.72
N LEU A 398 3.50 1.11 22.36
CA LEU A 398 2.90 0.05 23.18
C LEU A 398 3.86 -0.50 24.25
N GLY A 399 5.11 -0.05 24.26
CA GLY A 399 6.11 -0.39 25.27
C GLY A 399 6.56 -1.86 25.24
N TYR A 400 6.41 -2.55 24.13
CA TYR A 400 6.94 -3.90 23.91
C TYR A 400 7.54 -4.05 22.52
N GLU A 401 8.44 -5.03 22.37
CA GLU A 401 9.04 -5.42 21.12
C GLU A 401 8.45 -6.73 20.60
N THR A 402 8.40 -6.88 19.27
CA THR A 402 8.02 -8.13 18.60
C THR A 402 8.81 -8.33 17.33
N GLU A 403 8.86 -9.57 16.87
CA GLU A 403 9.42 -9.86 15.54
C GLU A 403 8.63 -9.20 14.44
N MET A 404 9.33 -8.50 13.57
CA MET A 404 8.75 -7.78 12.45
C MET A 404 9.31 -8.24 11.11
N VAL A 405 8.55 -8.00 10.06
CA VAL A 405 8.93 -8.31 8.69
C VAL A 405 8.58 -7.14 7.77
N CYS A 406 9.46 -6.86 6.83
CA CYS A 406 9.24 -5.94 5.71
C CYS A 406 9.04 -6.75 4.43
N ILE A 407 8.16 -6.29 3.55
CA ILE A 407 8.01 -6.89 2.21
C ILE A 407 8.42 -5.88 1.14
N MET A 408 8.91 -6.38 0.01
CA MET A 408 9.14 -5.60 -1.19
C MET A 408 8.13 -5.98 -2.26
N VAL A 409 7.60 -4.98 -2.96
CA VAL A 409 6.63 -5.16 -4.03
C VAL A 409 7.14 -4.55 -5.33
N ASN A 410 6.75 -5.12 -6.48
CA ASN A 410 7.15 -4.63 -7.79
C ASN A 410 6.25 -3.52 -8.37
N GLY A 411 5.34 -2.97 -7.57
CA GLY A 411 4.50 -1.82 -7.95
C GLY A 411 5.35 -0.56 -8.20
N GLU A 412 4.98 0.27 -9.19
CA GLU A 412 5.73 1.48 -9.56
C GLU A 412 5.84 2.51 -8.42
N SER A 413 4.82 2.60 -7.59
CA SER A 413 4.75 3.50 -6.44
C SER A 413 5.48 2.98 -5.21
N HIS A 414 5.81 1.67 -5.19
CA HIS A 414 6.27 0.94 -4.01
C HIS A 414 5.31 1.04 -2.81
N LEU A 415 4.03 1.32 -3.08
CA LEU A 415 2.97 1.33 -2.10
C LEU A 415 2.20 0.01 -2.14
N TYR A 416 1.73 -0.43 -0.99
CA TYR A 416 0.84 -1.59 -0.89
C TYR A 416 -0.18 -1.40 0.23
N GLN A 417 -1.28 -2.16 0.14
CA GLN A 417 -2.34 -2.14 1.14
C GLN A 417 -2.05 -3.18 2.23
N THR A 418 -2.21 -2.80 3.49
CA THR A 418 -2.01 -3.67 4.66
C THR A 418 -3.21 -3.65 5.60
N GLY A 419 -3.35 -4.68 6.42
CA GLY A 419 -4.44 -4.86 7.37
C GLY A 419 -5.75 -5.30 6.71
N PHE A 420 -6.72 -5.69 7.51
CA PHE A 420 -8.11 -5.83 7.06
C PHE A 420 -8.69 -4.48 6.61
N GLU A 421 -8.08 -3.41 7.07
CA GLU A 421 -8.45 -2.01 6.90
C GLU A 421 -7.98 -1.43 5.57
N HIS A 422 -7.17 -2.17 4.80
CA HIS A 422 -6.62 -1.71 3.53
C HIS A 422 -5.89 -0.37 3.62
N ILE A 423 -5.01 -0.21 4.61
CA ILE A 423 -4.21 1.02 4.77
C ILE A 423 -3.02 0.98 3.83
N VAL A 424 -2.76 2.09 3.14
CA VAL A 424 -1.68 2.23 2.14
C VAL A 424 -0.35 2.57 2.83
N THR A 425 0.73 1.82 2.51
CA THR A 425 2.08 1.97 3.08
C THR A 425 3.18 1.80 2.02
N HIS A 426 4.48 2.00 2.34
CA HIS A 426 5.57 2.20 1.35
C HIS A 426 6.82 1.30 1.50
N ASN A 427 7.63 1.12 0.37
CA ASN A 427 8.93 0.42 0.29
C ASN A 427 9.97 1.09 -0.67
N THR A 428 11.26 0.63 -0.81
CA THR A 428 12.40 1.38 -1.44
C THR A 428 13.21 0.63 -2.53
N ALA A 429 13.85 1.34 -3.57
CA ALA A 429 14.69 0.75 -4.64
C ALA A 429 15.82 1.66 -5.17
N LEU A 430 17.08 1.14 -5.36
CA LEU A 430 18.22 1.86 -6.01
C LEU A 430 19.00 1.03 -7.06
N VAL A 431 19.20 -0.28 -6.86
CA VAL A 431 20.08 -1.13 -7.70
C VAL A 431 19.54 -1.30 -9.13
N GLN A 432 18.24 -1.19 -9.30
CA GLN A 432 17.58 -1.29 -10.61
C GLN A 432 18.07 -0.24 -11.64
N GLY A 433 18.58 0.91 -11.15
CA GLY A 433 19.13 1.95 -12.03
C GLY A 433 20.47 1.58 -12.69
N VAL A 434 21.30 0.81 -11.99
CA VAL A 434 22.57 0.29 -12.53
C VAL A 434 22.24 -0.71 -13.65
N MET A 435 21.30 -1.62 -13.40
CA MET A 435 20.87 -2.64 -14.37
C MET A 435 20.33 -2.04 -15.66
N SER A 436 19.56 -0.95 -15.59
CA SER A 436 18.94 -0.35 -16.81
C SER A 436 19.97 0.15 -17.83
N ARG A 437 21.20 0.41 -17.39
CA ARG A 437 22.30 0.93 -18.22
C ARG A 437 23.29 -0.12 -18.68
N ASP A 438 23.28 -1.29 -18.03
CA ASP A 438 24.13 -2.41 -18.38
C ASP A 438 23.34 -3.46 -19.17
N LYS A 439 23.50 -3.46 -20.48
CA LYS A 439 22.82 -4.39 -21.39
C LYS A 439 23.60 -5.67 -21.63
N ASP A 440 24.84 -5.72 -21.18
CA ASP A 440 25.79 -6.79 -21.49
C ASP A 440 25.74 -7.92 -20.44
N ARG A 441 25.20 -7.63 -19.24
CA ARG A 441 25.15 -8.57 -18.12
C ARG A 441 23.72 -8.98 -17.76
N THR A 442 23.60 -10.15 -17.15
CA THR A 442 22.36 -10.60 -16.52
C THR A 442 22.42 -10.28 -15.03
N TYR A 443 21.36 -9.70 -14.48
CA TYR A 443 21.27 -9.34 -13.07
C TYR A 443 20.31 -10.26 -12.37
N LEU A 444 20.81 -10.92 -11.30
CA LEU A 444 20.03 -11.77 -10.41
C LEU A 444 20.15 -11.27 -8.99
N GLU A 445 19.04 -11.18 -8.30
CA GLU A 445 18.97 -10.92 -6.87
C GLU A 445 19.05 -12.24 -6.10
N VAL A 446 19.86 -12.28 -5.06
CA VAL A 446 20.01 -13.46 -4.19
C VAL A 446 19.00 -13.36 -3.05
N ASP A 447 18.12 -14.33 -2.96
CA ASP A 447 17.15 -14.47 -1.87
C ASP A 447 17.83 -15.06 -0.62
N LEU A 448 18.42 -14.18 0.18
CA LEU A 448 19.08 -14.58 1.43
C LEU A 448 18.11 -15.18 2.43
N ALA A 449 16.88 -14.65 2.52
CA ALA A 449 15.87 -15.12 3.46
C ALA A 449 15.53 -16.59 3.18
N ARG A 450 15.30 -16.93 1.91
CA ARG A 450 15.05 -18.32 1.49
C ARG A 450 16.26 -19.21 1.68
N MET A 451 17.45 -18.68 1.45
CA MET A 451 18.70 -19.41 1.73
C MET A 451 18.86 -19.78 3.21
N LEU A 452 18.30 -18.96 4.10
CA LEU A 452 18.40 -19.08 5.56
C LEU A 452 17.27 -19.92 6.17
N ALA A 453 16.07 -19.90 5.59
CA ALA A 453 14.85 -20.47 6.16
C ALA A 453 14.92 -21.97 6.49
N ASP A 454 15.73 -22.75 5.75
CA ASP A 454 15.84 -24.21 5.90
C ASP A 454 17.16 -24.66 6.53
N LEU A 455 17.86 -23.80 7.27
CA LEU A 455 19.19 -24.13 7.81
C LEU A 455 19.11 -24.58 9.27
N PRO A 456 19.41 -25.88 9.57
CA PRO A 456 19.60 -26.33 10.93
C PRO A 456 20.98 -25.94 11.51
N ASP A 457 21.97 -25.53 10.67
CA ASP A 457 23.32 -25.19 11.10
C ASP A 457 23.95 -24.11 10.19
N ALA A 458 24.66 -23.16 10.81
CA ALA A 458 25.38 -22.07 10.16
C ALA A 458 26.46 -22.53 9.14
N ASN A 459 27.02 -23.73 9.31
CA ASN A 459 27.99 -24.30 8.37
C ASN A 459 27.38 -24.66 7.00
N GLN A 460 26.10 -24.93 6.95
CA GLN A 460 25.41 -25.25 5.70
C GLN A 460 25.26 -24.03 4.81
N MET A 461 25.22 -22.80 5.36
CA MET A 461 25.19 -21.57 4.60
C MET A 461 26.43 -21.41 3.70
N ALA A 462 27.63 -21.72 4.24
CA ALA A 462 28.85 -21.69 3.48
C ALA A 462 28.82 -22.66 2.28
N ALA A 463 28.28 -23.87 2.50
CA ALA A 463 28.13 -24.88 1.44
C ALA A 463 27.10 -24.44 0.36
N ARG A 464 25.98 -23.82 0.77
CA ARG A 464 24.98 -23.30 -0.18
C ARG A 464 25.52 -22.15 -1.03
N LEU A 465 26.16 -21.16 -0.41
CA LEU A 465 26.82 -20.08 -1.13
C LEU A 465 27.85 -20.61 -2.13
N LYS A 466 28.71 -21.54 -1.72
CA LYS A 466 29.68 -22.16 -2.62
C LYS A 466 28.99 -22.82 -3.81
N LYS A 467 27.96 -23.65 -3.58
CA LYS A 467 27.21 -24.32 -4.65
C LYS A 467 26.53 -23.30 -5.59
N LEU A 468 25.93 -22.24 -5.05
CA LEU A 468 25.34 -21.20 -5.86
C LEU A 468 26.36 -20.54 -6.79
N PHE A 469 27.54 -20.16 -6.27
CA PHE A 469 28.61 -19.56 -7.08
C PHE A 469 29.20 -20.55 -8.09
N ASP A 470 29.33 -21.83 -7.75
CA ASP A 470 29.74 -22.86 -8.68
C ASP A 470 28.75 -23.02 -9.84
N GLU A 471 27.43 -23.08 -9.56
CA GLU A 471 26.39 -23.15 -10.58
C GLU A 471 26.34 -21.89 -11.45
N VAL A 472 26.41 -20.71 -10.85
CA VAL A 472 26.46 -19.41 -11.55
C VAL A 472 27.66 -19.37 -12.49
N SER A 473 28.81 -19.87 -12.05
CA SER A 473 30.03 -19.93 -12.89
C SER A 473 29.87 -20.86 -14.09
N VAL A 474 29.25 -22.02 -13.90
CA VAL A 474 28.95 -22.98 -14.98
C VAL A 474 27.94 -22.36 -15.95
N TYR A 475 26.91 -21.65 -15.44
CA TYR A 475 25.93 -20.94 -16.25
C TYR A 475 26.58 -19.87 -17.12
N VAL A 476 27.44 -19.01 -16.54
CA VAL A 476 28.19 -17.98 -17.28
C VAL A 476 29.07 -18.58 -18.35
N ALA A 477 29.77 -19.66 -18.04
CA ALA A 477 30.63 -20.37 -19.00
C ALA A 477 29.81 -20.99 -20.16
N SER A 478 28.61 -21.47 -19.90
CA SER A 478 27.75 -22.10 -20.92
C SER A 478 27.04 -21.07 -21.81
N GLU A 479 26.57 -19.94 -21.25
CA GLU A 479 25.79 -18.92 -21.96
C GLU A 479 26.68 -17.82 -22.60
N GLY A 480 27.97 -17.73 -22.18
CA GLY A 480 28.90 -16.70 -22.67
C GLY A 480 28.55 -15.27 -22.26
N ARG A 481 27.69 -15.10 -21.25
CA ARG A 481 27.25 -13.82 -20.71
C ARG A 481 27.68 -13.65 -19.26
N GLU A 482 28.29 -12.52 -18.93
CA GLU A 482 28.61 -12.18 -17.53
C GLU A 482 27.32 -12.00 -16.70
N LEU A 483 27.42 -12.29 -15.41
CA LEU A 483 26.31 -12.25 -14.48
C LEU A 483 26.64 -11.38 -13.26
N VAL A 484 25.68 -10.59 -12.81
CA VAL A 484 25.75 -9.80 -11.57
C VAL A 484 24.82 -10.43 -10.54
N LEU A 485 25.38 -10.81 -9.40
CA LEU A 485 24.62 -11.20 -8.21
C LEU A 485 24.44 -9.97 -7.33
N PHE A 486 23.19 -9.54 -7.16
CA PHE A 486 22.83 -8.52 -6.18
C PHE A 486 22.47 -9.19 -4.85
N ILE A 487 23.08 -8.74 -3.77
CA ILE A 487 22.88 -9.24 -2.42
C ILE A 487 22.49 -8.04 -1.55
N ASP A 488 21.19 -7.90 -1.30
CA ASP A 488 20.72 -6.93 -0.34
C ASP A 488 21.01 -7.40 1.10
N GLU A 489 21.12 -6.45 2.03
CA GLU A 489 21.45 -6.72 3.44
C GLU A 489 22.67 -7.64 3.60
N PHE A 490 23.71 -7.38 2.82
CA PHE A 490 24.93 -8.23 2.76
C PHE A 490 25.55 -8.54 4.13
N HIS A 491 25.39 -7.63 5.11
CA HIS A 491 25.85 -7.79 6.48
C HIS A 491 25.26 -9.04 7.16
N GLN A 492 24.06 -9.49 6.79
CA GLN A 492 23.42 -10.68 7.37
C GLN A 492 24.25 -11.94 7.17
N ILE A 493 24.91 -12.09 6.02
CA ILE A 493 25.80 -13.23 5.78
C ILE A 493 26.96 -13.24 6.79
N VAL A 494 27.52 -12.05 7.07
CA VAL A 494 28.62 -11.87 7.99
C VAL A 494 28.20 -12.09 9.44
N GLN A 495 27.02 -11.61 9.80
CA GLN A 495 26.46 -11.69 11.14
C GLN A 495 26.13 -13.13 11.54
N MET A 496 25.62 -13.93 10.61
CA MET A 496 25.08 -15.26 10.92
C MET A 496 26.11 -16.38 10.92
N SER A 497 27.17 -16.26 10.13
CA SER A 497 28.13 -17.38 9.99
C SER A 497 29.56 -16.93 9.67
N PRO A 498 30.50 -17.06 10.62
CA PRO A 498 31.92 -16.89 10.33
C PRO A 498 32.41 -17.83 9.21
N ALA A 499 31.86 -19.05 9.11
CA ALA A 499 32.18 -19.99 8.04
C ALA A 499 31.73 -19.51 6.65
N ALA A 500 30.60 -18.82 6.56
CA ALA A 500 30.12 -18.19 5.32
C ALA A 500 31.06 -17.07 4.87
N VAL A 501 31.59 -16.27 5.80
CA VAL A 501 32.61 -15.26 5.53
C VAL A 501 33.87 -15.86 4.93
N GLU A 502 34.36 -16.95 5.51
CA GLU A 502 35.57 -17.67 4.99
C GLU A 502 35.31 -18.26 3.61
N ALA A 503 34.09 -18.73 3.32
CA ALA A 503 33.69 -19.22 2.00
C ALA A 503 33.59 -18.08 0.97
N LEU A 504 33.08 -16.90 1.35
CA LEU A 504 32.95 -15.74 0.46
C LEU A 504 34.29 -15.16 0.00
N LYS A 505 35.31 -15.16 0.84
CA LYS A 505 36.63 -14.57 0.51
C LYS A 505 37.24 -15.10 -0.80
N PRO A 506 37.38 -16.44 -1.01
CA PRO A 506 37.90 -16.98 -2.26
C PRO A 506 36.91 -16.78 -3.44
N LEU A 507 35.60 -16.78 -3.19
CA LEU A 507 34.58 -16.56 -4.22
C LEU A 507 34.65 -15.14 -4.76
N LEU A 508 34.71 -14.14 -3.88
CA LEU A 508 34.85 -12.73 -4.28
C LEU A 508 36.21 -12.46 -4.96
N ALA A 509 37.28 -13.13 -4.56
CA ALA A 509 38.57 -12.97 -5.19
C ALA A 509 38.64 -13.53 -6.63
N ARG A 510 37.86 -14.55 -6.94
CA ARG A 510 37.81 -15.20 -8.27
C ARG A 510 36.63 -14.72 -9.13
N SER A 511 35.70 -13.97 -8.60
CA SER A 511 34.47 -13.61 -9.28
C SER A 511 34.71 -12.97 -10.64
N GLY A 512 35.68 -12.07 -10.75
CA GLY A 512 36.04 -11.44 -12.02
C GLY A 512 36.50 -12.42 -13.12
N SER A 513 37.36 -13.37 -12.78
CA SER A 513 37.83 -14.40 -13.71
C SER A 513 36.74 -15.42 -14.09
N MET A 514 35.70 -15.55 -13.26
CA MET A 514 34.55 -16.42 -13.48
C MET A 514 33.42 -15.76 -14.26
N GLY A 515 33.57 -14.49 -14.66
CA GLY A 515 32.52 -13.72 -15.31
C GLY A 515 31.33 -13.36 -14.39
N VAL A 516 31.53 -13.47 -13.09
CA VAL A 516 30.53 -13.15 -12.07
C VAL A 516 30.93 -11.85 -11.38
N ARG A 517 29.96 -11.00 -11.09
CA ARG A 517 30.14 -9.76 -10.30
C ARG A 517 29.20 -9.80 -9.11
N VAL A 518 29.60 -9.19 -8.01
CA VAL A 518 28.75 -9.09 -6.82
C VAL A 518 28.51 -7.63 -6.49
N ILE A 519 27.25 -7.26 -6.32
CA ILE A 519 26.83 -5.99 -5.74
C ILE A 519 26.19 -6.30 -4.38
N GLY A 520 26.84 -5.92 -3.29
CA GLY A 520 26.25 -5.94 -1.95
C GLY A 520 25.65 -4.59 -1.60
N ALA A 521 24.54 -4.57 -0.86
CA ALA A 521 23.99 -3.37 -0.26
C ALA A 521 23.88 -3.54 1.26
N THR A 522 24.13 -2.46 2.03
CA THR A 522 23.97 -2.42 3.49
C THR A 522 24.00 -0.97 3.97
N THR A 523 23.69 -0.74 5.25
CA THR A 523 23.80 0.60 5.84
C THR A 523 25.23 0.93 6.26
N PHE A 524 25.51 2.22 6.53
CA PHE A 524 26.82 2.65 7.03
C PHE A 524 27.17 2.03 8.38
N ASP A 525 26.19 1.94 9.28
CA ASP A 525 26.40 1.43 10.63
C ASP A 525 26.63 -0.08 10.65
N GLU A 526 25.82 -0.82 9.88
CA GLU A 526 25.99 -2.28 9.72
C GLU A 526 27.30 -2.63 9.01
N PHE A 527 27.71 -1.83 8.02
CA PHE A 527 29.03 -2.00 7.41
C PHE A 527 30.15 -1.83 8.44
N ARG A 528 30.08 -0.75 9.28
CA ARG A 528 31.08 -0.51 10.33
C ARG A 528 31.11 -1.62 11.35
N GLN A 529 29.94 -2.11 11.77
CA GLN A 529 29.80 -3.09 12.83
C GLN A 529 30.22 -4.50 12.37
N TRP A 530 29.80 -4.93 11.18
CA TRP A 530 29.91 -6.33 10.76
C TRP A 530 30.95 -6.57 9.66
N ILE A 531 31.06 -5.70 8.66
CA ILE A 531 31.90 -5.92 7.48
C ILE A 531 33.27 -5.29 7.65
N SER A 532 33.34 -4.04 8.13
CA SER A 532 34.59 -3.31 8.31
C SER A 532 35.63 -4.01 9.20
N PRO A 533 35.28 -4.73 10.27
CA PRO A 533 36.23 -5.47 11.07
C PRO A 533 36.93 -6.61 10.31
N ASN A 534 36.35 -7.10 9.22
CA ASN A 534 36.92 -8.15 8.38
C ASN A 534 37.70 -7.55 7.20
N GLN A 535 38.98 -7.21 7.43
CA GLN A 535 39.81 -6.58 6.42
C GLN A 535 39.85 -7.38 5.11
N ALA A 536 39.87 -8.71 5.17
CA ALA A 536 39.92 -9.56 3.98
C ALA A 536 38.66 -9.45 3.08
N LEU A 537 37.47 -9.14 3.64
CA LEU A 537 36.28 -8.81 2.85
C LEU A 537 36.35 -7.39 2.27
N THR A 538 36.76 -6.43 3.10
CA THR A 538 36.79 -5.01 2.68
C THR A 538 37.81 -4.76 1.55
N GLU A 539 38.90 -5.52 1.47
CA GLU A 539 39.85 -5.44 0.37
C GLU A 539 39.32 -5.99 -0.97
N ARG A 540 38.24 -6.81 -0.93
CA ARG A 540 37.63 -7.42 -2.13
C ARG A 540 36.35 -6.75 -2.61
N LEU A 541 35.89 -5.72 -1.88
CA LEU A 541 34.67 -5.00 -2.13
C LEU A 541 34.97 -3.52 -2.31
N GLN A 542 34.71 -2.96 -3.47
CA GLN A 542 34.82 -1.53 -3.67
C GLN A 542 33.62 -0.83 -3.07
N ARG A 543 33.87 0.07 -2.14
CA ARG A 543 32.83 0.82 -1.42
C ARG A 543 32.36 2.02 -2.23
N PHE A 544 31.04 2.19 -2.32
CA PHE A 544 30.37 3.37 -2.85
C PHE A 544 29.44 3.92 -1.79
N ASN A 545 29.79 5.12 -1.32
CA ASN A 545 28.96 5.86 -0.38
C ASN A 545 27.90 6.62 -1.18
N LEU A 546 26.64 6.33 -0.95
CA LEU A 546 25.53 6.99 -1.60
C LEU A 546 25.17 8.25 -0.82
N ALA A 547 25.97 9.30 -1.01
CA ALA A 547 25.70 10.61 -0.45
C ALA A 547 24.47 11.27 -1.08
N PRO A 548 23.82 12.24 -0.40
CA PRO A 548 22.79 13.07 -1.02
C PRO A 548 23.32 13.71 -2.32
N PRO A 549 22.50 13.82 -3.39
CA PRO A 549 22.94 14.36 -4.67
C PRO A 549 23.33 15.84 -4.56
N GLY A 550 24.38 16.22 -5.29
CA GLY A 550 24.81 17.62 -5.35
C GLY A 550 23.81 18.53 -6.10
N PRO A 551 23.92 19.87 -5.94
CA PRO A 551 22.95 20.83 -6.49
C PRO A 551 22.68 20.70 -7.98
N ASN A 552 23.72 20.43 -8.80
CA ASN A 552 23.58 20.28 -10.26
C ASN A 552 22.69 19.10 -10.64
N VAL A 553 22.83 18.00 -9.92
CA VAL A 553 22.02 16.79 -10.10
C VAL A 553 20.57 17.06 -9.71
N VAL A 554 20.35 17.78 -8.62
CA VAL A 554 19.00 18.20 -8.20
C VAL A 554 18.35 19.09 -9.25
N VAL A 555 19.09 20.03 -9.83
CA VAL A 555 18.63 20.88 -10.94
C VAL A 555 18.20 20.05 -12.15
N GLU A 556 18.95 19.02 -12.49
CA GLU A 556 18.61 18.12 -13.61
C GLU A 556 17.34 17.31 -13.32
N ILE A 557 17.18 16.84 -12.08
CA ILE A 557 15.94 16.17 -11.63
C ILE A 557 14.74 17.11 -11.81
N LEU A 558 14.85 18.36 -11.33
CA LEU A 558 13.77 19.36 -11.44
C LEU A 558 13.45 19.70 -12.89
N ARG A 559 14.46 19.81 -13.76
CA ARG A 559 14.29 20.04 -15.20
C ARG A 559 13.56 18.89 -15.89
N ASN A 560 13.90 17.65 -15.55
CA ASN A 560 13.21 16.49 -16.09
C ASN A 560 11.76 16.38 -15.57
N MET A 561 11.50 16.78 -14.33
CA MET A 561 10.14 16.94 -13.82
C MET A 561 9.36 17.99 -14.63
N ALA A 562 9.92 19.17 -14.84
CA ALA A 562 9.29 20.23 -15.63
C ALA A 562 8.97 19.77 -17.06
N LYS A 563 9.87 19.01 -17.68
CA LYS A 563 9.68 18.41 -19.01
C LYS A 563 8.53 17.37 -18.98
N THR A 564 8.51 16.51 -18.00
CA THR A 564 7.46 15.48 -17.86
C THR A 564 6.08 16.10 -17.66
N TYR A 565 6.00 17.19 -16.92
CA TYR A 565 4.76 17.93 -16.66
C TYR A 565 4.38 18.94 -17.75
N GLY A 566 5.22 19.11 -18.80
CA GLY A 566 4.97 19.99 -19.94
C GLY A 566 5.06 21.48 -19.62
N VAL A 567 5.74 21.87 -18.54
CA VAL A 567 5.85 23.26 -18.06
C VAL A 567 7.25 23.86 -18.24
N LEU A 568 8.14 23.19 -18.97
CA LEU A 568 9.52 23.64 -19.12
C LEU A 568 9.59 25.01 -19.80
N ASP A 569 8.74 25.25 -20.81
CA ASP A 569 8.69 26.52 -21.56
C ASP A 569 7.94 27.65 -20.80
N GLU A 570 7.31 27.33 -19.69
CA GLU A 570 6.54 28.28 -18.86
C GLU A 570 7.36 28.84 -17.70
N LEU A 571 8.62 28.43 -17.57
CA LEU A 571 9.54 28.92 -16.55
C LEU A 571 9.94 30.36 -16.85
N SER A 572 9.86 31.22 -15.85
CA SER A 572 10.22 32.61 -15.99
C SER A 572 11.74 32.86 -16.10
N ASN A 573 12.56 31.88 -15.68
CA ASN A 573 14.01 31.99 -15.66
C ASN A 573 14.65 30.58 -15.60
N ASP A 574 15.65 30.32 -16.44
CA ASP A 574 16.44 29.07 -16.46
C ASP A 574 17.18 28.83 -15.13
N ASN A 575 17.41 29.87 -14.33
CA ASN A 575 18.06 29.76 -13.03
C ASN A 575 17.12 29.38 -11.87
N LEU A 576 15.82 29.25 -12.13
CA LEU A 576 14.82 28.95 -11.08
C LEU A 576 15.14 27.65 -10.33
N PHE A 577 15.57 26.61 -11.02
CA PHE A 577 15.92 25.33 -10.39
C PHE A 577 17.14 25.43 -9.46
N HIS A 578 18.14 26.23 -9.82
CA HIS A 578 19.29 26.52 -8.94
C HIS A 578 18.85 27.26 -7.68
N LEU A 579 17.97 28.26 -7.84
CA LEU A 579 17.40 28.96 -6.70
C LEU A 579 16.58 28.07 -5.80
N ILE A 580 15.79 27.14 -6.36
CA ILE A 580 15.06 26.13 -5.57
C ILE A 580 16.05 25.32 -4.73
N CYS A 581 17.15 24.83 -5.32
CA CYS A 581 18.17 24.08 -4.58
C CYS A 581 18.81 24.94 -3.47
N GLU A 582 19.28 26.13 -3.80
CA GLU A 582 19.97 27.03 -2.84
C GLU A 582 19.05 27.39 -1.67
N TYR A 583 17.81 27.79 -1.97
CA TYR A 583 16.90 28.25 -0.94
C TYR A 583 16.31 27.09 -0.11
N THR A 584 16.12 25.91 -0.69
CA THR A 584 15.74 24.73 0.10
C THR A 584 16.87 24.27 1.01
N ASP A 585 18.15 24.34 0.57
CA ASP A 585 19.30 24.04 1.44
C ASP A 585 19.40 25.02 2.61
N ARG A 586 19.10 26.28 2.37
CA ARG A 586 19.21 27.34 3.36
C ARG A 586 18.04 27.37 4.36
N TYR A 587 16.82 27.15 3.88
CA TYR A 587 15.61 27.36 4.69
C TYR A 587 14.90 26.07 5.09
N ILE A 588 15.30 24.90 4.54
CA ILE A 588 14.75 23.57 4.87
C ILE A 588 15.91 22.64 5.30
N PRO A 589 16.55 22.90 6.45
CA PRO A 589 17.68 22.08 6.91
C PRO A 589 17.29 20.68 7.37
N ALA A 590 16.03 20.47 7.75
CA ALA A 590 15.53 19.20 8.30
C ALA A 590 15.30 18.09 7.24
N SER A 591 15.59 18.35 5.97
CA SER A 591 15.39 17.37 4.89
C SER A 591 16.59 17.37 3.94
N ASN A 592 16.93 16.20 3.38
CA ASN A 592 18.05 16.03 2.46
C ASN A 592 17.66 16.26 1.00
N GLN A 593 18.65 16.63 0.16
CA GLN A 593 18.49 16.66 -1.29
C GLN A 593 18.39 15.21 -1.85
N PRO A 594 17.65 14.99 -2.94
CA PRO A 594 16.90 15.96 -3.78
C PRO A 594 15.47 16.22 -3.27
N ARG A 595 15.04 15.50 -2.24
CA ARG A 595 13.64 15.46 -1.77
C ARG A 595 13.06 16.85 -1.47
N LYS A 596 13.80 17.69 -0.75
CA LYS A 596 13.33 19.04 -0.39
C LYS A 596 13.11 19.95 -1.61
N SER A 597 13.98 19.88 -2.61
CA SER A 597 13.84 20.67 -3.84
C SER A 597 12.71 20.15 -4.74
N ILE A 598 12.58 18.84 -4.88
CA ILE A 598 11.46 18.20 -5.59
C ILE A 598 10.13 18.63 -4.98
N ARG A 599 10.03 18.60 -3.67
CA ARG A 599 8.85 18.96 -2.90
C ARG A 599 8.43 20.43 -3.12
N VAL A 600 9.38 21.35 -3.08
CA VAL A 600 9.12 22.78 -3.29
C VAL A 600 8.68 23.02 -4.73
N PHE A 601 9.35 22.40 -5.71
CA PHE A 601 8.97 22.55 -7.12
C PHE A 601 7.60 21.95 -7.43
N ASP A 602 7.28 20.80 -6.88
CA ASP A 602 5.96 20.17 -7.02
C ASP A 602 4.85 21.04 -6.40
N ALA A 603 5.10 21.67 -5.26
CA ALA A 603 4.18 22.64 -4.69
C ALA A 603 4.00 23.89 -5.60
N MET A 604 5.07 24.38 -6.22
CA MET A 604 4.99 25.45 -7.21
C MET A 604 4.14 25.04 -8.42
N LEU A 605 4.29 23.80 -8.91
CA LEU A 605 3.44 23.24 -9.98
C LEU A 605 1.97 23.18 -9.58
N GLY A 606 1.69 22.81 -8.33
CA GLY A 606 0.32 22.81 -7.79
C GLY A 606 -0.31 24.21 -7.83
N TRP A 607 0.40 25.24 -7.38
CA TRP A 607 -0.06 26.62 -7.43
C TRP A 607 -0.21 27.15 -8.87
N HIS A 608 0.73 26.81 -9.74
CA HIS A 608 0.67 27.16 -11.15
C HIS A 608 -0.59 26.60 -11.82
N ARG A 609 -0.87 25.31 -11.64
CA ARG A 609 -2.04 24.64 -12.23
C ARG A 609 -3.37 25.10 -11.64
N ALA A 610 -3.43 25.29 -10.31
CA ALA A 610 -4.68 25.62 -9.64
C ALA A 610 -5.07 27.11 -9.82
N TYR A 611 -4.10 28.01 -9.88
CA TYR A 611 -4.33 29.45 -9.80
C TYR A 611 -3.69 30.26 -10.94
N GLY A 612 -3.06 29.60 -11.92
CA GLY A 612 -2.38 30.27 -13.04
C GLY A 612 -1.17 31.12 -12.60
N ARG A 613 -0.58 30.84 -11.41
CA ARG A 613 0.58 31.56 -10.90
C ARG A 613 1.80 31.27 -11.78
N ARG A 614 2.62 32.26 -12.06
CA ARG A 614 3.87 32.06 -12.81
C ARG A 614 4.87 31.25 -11.99
N LEU A 615 5.60 30.37 -12.68
CA LEU A 615 6.72 29.62 -12.09
C LEU A 615 7.94 30.55 -12.00
N ASP A 616 8.01 31.33 -10.93
CA ASP A 616 9.03 32.36 -10.69
C ASP A 616 9.52 32.37 -9.23
N THR A 617 10.45 33.27 -8.94
CA THR A 617 11.01 33.43 -7.59
C THR A 617 9.98 33.92 -6.57
N SER A 618 8.95 34.67 -6.98
CA SER A 618 7.89 35.10 -6.08
C SER A 618 7.11 33.90 -5.56
N LEU A 619 6.73 32.99 -6.47
CA LEU A 619 6.03 31.77 -6.10
C LEU A 619 6.92 30.85 -5.25
N LEU A 620 8.23 30.77 -5.55
CA LEU A 620 9.19 30.03 -4.72
C LEU A 620 9.20 30.58 -3.27
N GLY A 621 9.22 31.90 -3.11
CA GLY A 621 9.18 32.53 -1.80
C GLY A 621 7.90 32.25 -1.03
N ASP A 622 6.76 32.33 -1.72
CA ASP A 622 5.44 32.03 -1.13
C ASP A 622 5.36 30.56 -0.69
N VAL A 623 5.82 29.63 -1.52
CA VAL A 623 5.81 28.19 -1.20
C VAL A 623 6.72 27.86 -0.02
N ILE A 624 7.92 28.44 0.07
CA ILE A 624 8.81 28.25 1.23
C ILE A 624 8.20 28.87 2.48
N TYR A 625 7.62 30.08 2.36
CA TYR A 625 6.93 30.70 3.50
C TYR A 625 5.79 29.85 4.03
N GLU A 626 5.02 29.28 3.15
CA GLU A 626 3.89 28.41 3.53
C GLU A 626 4.34 27.08 4.13
N SER A 627 5.47 26.52 3.67
CA SER A 627 5.97 25.25 4.18
C SER A 627 6.70 25.37 5.51
N GLU A 628 7.47 26.45 5.71
CA GLU A 628 8.42 26.59 6.82
C GLU A 628 8.13 27.83 7.71
N GLY A 629 7.17 28.66 7.34
CA GLY A 629 6.85 29.91 8.07
C GLY A 629 7.91 31.02 7.96
N VAL A 630 8.92 30.84 7.09
CA VAL A 630 10.06 31.74 6.96
C VAL A 630 9.95 32.57 5.69
N ARG A 631 9.98 33.92 5.81
CA ARG A 631 10.02 34.80 4.63
C ARG A 631 11.40 34.75 3.97
N VAL A 632 11.41 34.39 2.71
CA VAL A 632 12.61 34.29 1.89
C VAL A 632 13.00 35.69 1.41
N ALA A 633 14.22 36.12 1.76
CA ALA A 633 14.82 37.33 1.19
C ALA A 633 15.64 36.97 -0.06
N PHE A 634 15.10 37.23 -1.24
CA PHE A 634 15.86 37.07 -2.49
C PHE A 634 16.93 38.17 -2.58
N LYS A 635 18.16 37.82 -2.95
CA LYS A 635 19.17 38.82 -3.34
C LYS A 635 18.67 39.48 -4.62
N VAL A 636 18.29 40.73 -4.53
CA VAL A 636 17.95 41.55 -5.70
C VAL A 636 19.25 41.81 -6.45
N ASP A 637 19.39 41.22 -7.65
CA ASP A 637 20.50 41.58 -8.55
C ASP A 637 20.36 43.07 -8.91
N ALA A 638 21.33 43.86 -8.45
CA ALA A 638 21.39 45.32 -8.66
C ALA A 638 21.40 45.74 -10.14
N THR A 639 21.50 44.80 -11.07
CA THR A 639 21.46 45.02 -12.52
C THR A 639 20.06 45.23 -13.10
N GLN A 640 18.98 44.85 -12.41
CA GLN A 640 17.59 45.05 -12.90
C GLN A 640 16.95 46.37 -12.43
N ILE A 641 17.61 47.18 -11.59
CA ILE A 641 17.07 48.45 -11.10
C ILE A 641 17.32 49.61 -12.11
N LYS A 642 18.06 49.39 -13.19
CA LYS A 642 18.39 50.44 -14.20
C LYS A 642 17.52 50.44 -15.46
N ALA A 643 16.44 49.70 -15.49
CA ALA A 643 15.48 49.68 -16.61
C ALA A 643 14.04 49.94 -16.11
N LYS A 644 13.81 51.10 -15.51
CA LYS A 644 12.52 51.78 -15.41
C LYS A 644 12.73 53.27 -15.59
#